data_66885ce4c8b72c77943b0ccb8aa1e1ca
#
_entry.id   66885ce4c8b72c77943b0ccb8aa1e1ca
#
_cell.length_a   1.000
_cell.length_b   1.000
_cell.length_c   1.000
_cell.angle_alpha   90.00
_cell.angle_beta   90.00
_cell.angle_gamma   90.00
#
_symmetry.space_group_name_H-M   'P 1'
#
loop_
_entity.id
_entity.type
_entity.pdbx_description
1 polymer ?
#
loop_
_entity_poly.entity_id
_entity_poly.type
_entity_poly.pdbx_seq_one_letter_code
_entity_poly.pdbx_strand_id
1 'polypeptide(L)'
;SGAPGADDAQIFIRGRATFAGDAQPLILVDGVERAFSQIAPDDIETISVLKDASATAVYGVRGANGVMLITTKRGKEQKPEVSLTANWQIQSPTRGDTYLNSYQSVVLLEEGLRNDGINSWYSDNDIEMYRKSVAGQLSGVDAMLYPNVNWYDEVLNSTAPAQRYNVSIRGGTKRMRYYASGEFYDQTSMYKNLSNDAYGNKSSLNFRRYAFRANTDFFLTKDLTFSVNFGTRFEERRGPKTTERGDYSEVFYEINHTPGWIFPVAYEVQSGETTRSLYGGSSQYQNNIVAALAEGGYYRSVNTINETNFMVDYKLDWLTEGLSVKGMLSFDYENEHRRNYTKNFATYELNNRDNYNSIDAYNKFNTDTELAYGSSFTSIYKLYMEAQVNYARKFGKHDVTGMMLYMQNDYRNKAELAERYQGIVGRVTYGYDDRYLFEFNAGYNGSENFMKGKRFGFFPSVSVGWRITNEEFMKGTQDWLNNLKLRASYGQVGNDIYKIGGAKQRFLYEQKWNQIGNDYRYGETWQSGIYESQYPNYGVTWERAHKYNLGLEFGLWNGLLSGNLDLFYEKRNDILTQYLTRPQWVGVAMAAANLGKTKNSGYEIELKHANHIGKDFNYTVGLTYSHAKNEILMMDEPDLKTDYRKREGHPINQYFGLVCDGFITQADIDGGKLPVSKLGENVGIGDLKYRDMNGDGLIDERDETFIGYSDIPENTYALSLGANYKNWGFSVMFQV
;
A
#
# COMPACT_ATOMS: atom_id res chain seq x y z
N SER A 1 -5.15 -4.21 -3.95
CA SER A 1 -5.53 -5.63 -4.00
C SER A 1 -6.87 -5.88 -4.70
N GLY A 2 -7.72 -4.88 -4.88
CA GLY A 2 -9.07 -5.01 -5.49
C GLY A 2 -10.09 -5.77 -4.63
N ALA A 3 -9.72 -6.22 -3.44
CA ALA A 3 -10.65 -6.83 -2.50
C ALA A 3 -11.60 -5.79 -1.90
N PRO A 4 -12.89 -6.10 -1.70
CA PRO A 4 -13.82 -5.20 -1.06
C PRO A 4 -13.32 -4.67 0.28
N GLY A 5 -13.29 -3.33 0.42
CA GLY A 5 -12.79 -2.64 1.60
C GLY A 5 -11.28 -2.71 1.82
N ALA A 6 -10.49 -3.16 0.83
CA ALA A 6 -9.03 -3.17 0.87
C ALA A 6 -8.45 -2.20 -0.17
N ASP A 7 -8.92 -0.96 -0.12
CA ASP A 7 -8.59 0.10 -1.09
C ASP A 7 -7.34 0.92 -0.68
N ASP A 8 -6.51 0.37 0.21
CA ASP A 8 -5.29 1.04 0.65
C ASP A 8 -4.29 1.14 -0.51
N ALA A 9 -4.10 2.37 -0.99
CA ALA A 9 -3.09 2.67 -1.99
C ALA A 9 -1.74 2.92 -1.31
N GLN A 10 -0.67 2.40 -1.91
CA GLN A 10 0.68 2.83 -1.56
C GLN A 10 0.97 4.16 -2.24
N ILE A 11 1.31 5.17 -1.44
CA ILE A 11 1.60 6.51 -1.94
C ILE A 11 3.09 6.78 -1.78
N PHE A 12 3.73 7.26 -2.84
CA PHE A 12 5.11 7.69 -2.83
C PHE A 12 5.21 9.14 -3.29
N ILE A 13 5.96 9.95 -2.56
CA ILE A 13 6.25 11.33 -2.92
C ILE A 13 7.69 11.40 -3.38
N ARG A 14 7.92 11.72 -4.67
CA ARG A 14 9.26 11.75 -5.30
C ARG A 14 9.98 10.38 -5.24
N GLY A 15 9.21 9.28 -5.38
CA GLY A 15 9.74 7.92 -5.40
C GLY A 15 10.17 7.39 -4.01
N ARG A 16 11.00 6.35 -4.00
CA ARG A 16 11.52 5.73 -2.77
C ARG A 16 12.95 6.20 -2.51
N ALA A 17 13.21 6.73 -1.33
CA ALA A 17 14.53 7.26 -0.97
C ALA A 17 15.22 6.47 0.15
N THR A 18 14.56 5.48 0.77
CA THR A 18 15.12 4.60 1.80
C THR A 18 14.79 3.14 1.51
N PHE A 19 15.72 2.23 1.85
CA PHE A 19 15.53 0.79 1.69
C PHE A 19 15.27 0.06 3.02
N ALA A 20 15.41 0.71 4.16
CA ALA A 20 15.30 0.07 5.47
C ALA A 20 14.06 0.47 6.25
N GLY A 21 13.32 1.48 5.80
CA GLY A 21 12.18 2.05 6.51
C GLY A 21 10.88 1.99 5.75
N ASP A 22 9.89 2.71 6.29
CA ASP A 22 8.66 3.02 5.59
C ASP A 22 8.92 4.18 4.62
N ALA A 23 8.68 3.97 3.34
CA ALA A 23 8.82 5.00 2.31
C ALA A 23 7.53 5.80 2.08
N GLN A 24 6.45 5.48 2.81
CA GLN A 24 5.18 6.17 2.69
C GLN A 24 5.21 7.55 3.36
N PRO A 25 4.47 8.55 2.83
CA PRO A 25 4.34 9.84 3.46
C PRO A 25 3.55 9.77 4.76
N LEU A 26 3.77 10.72 5.64
CA LEU A 26 2.91 10.93 6.80
C LEU A 26 1.56 11.50 6.35
N ILE A 27 0.46 10.84 6.67
CA ILE A 27 -0.89 11.28 6.35
C ILE A 27 -1.54 11.86 7.59
N LEU A 28 -1.95 13.12 7.51
CA LEU A 28 -2.59 13.84 8.60
C LEU A 28 -4.00 14.25 8.22
N VAL A 29 -4.97 13.82 9.03
CA VAL A 29 -6.37 14.22 8.90
C VAL A 29 -6.71 15.18 10.03
N ASP A 30 -7.01 16.42 9.68
CA ASP A 30 -7.23 17.51 10.65
C ASP A 30 -6.09 17.64 11.69
N GLY A 31 -4.83 17.41 11.25
CA GLY A 31 -3.63 17.53 12.06
C GLY A 31 -3.21 16.26 12.80
N VAL A 32 -4.00 15.18 12.77
CA VAL A 32 -3.70 13.91 13.45
C VAL A 32 -3.38 12.83 12.42
N GLU A 33 -2.37 11.99 12.70
CA GLU A 33 -1.98 10.88 11.83
C GLU A 33 -3.08 9.80 11.78
N ARG A 34 -3.68 9.61 10.61
CA ARG A 34 -4.76 8.65 10.34
C ARG A 34 -4.64 8.10 8.93
N ALA A 35 -5.19 6.91 8.68
CA ALA A 35 -5.28 6.35 7.33
C ALA A 35 -6.30 7.14 6.49
N PHE A 36 -5.93 7.54 5.27
CA PHE A 36 -6.80 8.35 4.41
C PHE A 36 -7.90 7.54 3.72
N SER A 37 -7.64 6.27 3.42
CA SER A 37 -8.60 5.33 2.81
C SER A 37 -9.88 5.15 3.64
N GLN A 38 -9.80 5.52 4.91
CA GLN A 38 -10.90 5.41 5.85
C GLN A 38 -11.82 6.64 5.89
N ILE A 39 -11.53 7.71 5.15
CA ILE A 39 -12.34 8.92 5.13
C ILE A 39 -13.31 8.86 3.95
N ALA A 40 -14.59 9.22 4.19
CA ALA A 40 -15.53 9.42 3.10
C ALA A 40 -15.02 10.56 2.19
N PRO A 41 -14.87 10.33 0.86
CA PRO A 41 -14.38 11.38 -0.04
C PRO A 41 -15.23 12.65 0.00
N ASP A 42 -16.54 12.50 0.23
CA ASP A 42 -17.47 13.62 0.35
C ASP A 42 -17.23 14.50 1.59
N ASP A 43 -16.51 14.01 2.60
CA ASP A 43 -16.16 14.76 3.82
C ASP A 43 -14.87 15.59 3.65
N ILE A 44 -14.12 15.38 2.58
CA ILE A 44 -12.85 16.09 2.34
C ILE A 44 -13.11 17.48 1.76
N GLU A 45 -12.51 18.51 2.36
CA GLU A 45 -12.51 19.88 1.82
C GLU A 45 -11.26 20.10 0.95
N THR A 46 -10.05 19.71 1.44
CA THR A 46 -8.80 19.89 0.71
C THR A 46 -7.80 18.75 0.99
N ILE A 47 -6.97 18.47 -0.01
CA ILE A 47 -5.78 17.64 0.13
C ILE A 47 -4.59 18.48 -0.29
N SER A 48 -3.56 18.57 0.56
CA SER A 48 -2.30 19.26 0.27
C SER A 48 -1.12 18.31 0.47
N VAL A 49 -0.21 18.29 -0.48
CA VAL A 49 0.99 17.43 -0.43
C VAL A 49 2.21 18.31 -0.20
N LEU A 50 2.87 18.13 0.95
CA LEU A 50 4.09 18.82 1.32
C LEU A 50 5.29 17.94 0.96
N LYS A 51 6.11 18.41 0.02
CA LYS A 51 7.21 17.64 -0.55
C LYS A 51 8.57 18.07 -0.01
N ASP A 52 8.73 19.36 0.28
CA ASP A 52 10.00 19.99 0.66
C ASP A 52 10.26 19.90 2.16
N ALA A 53 11.54 19.87 2.56
CA ALA A 53 11.93 19.76 3.95
C ALA A 53 11.44 20.94 4.80
N SER A 54 11.41 22.18 4.27
CA SER A 54 10.89 23.35 4.98
C SER A 54 9.40 23.21 5.28
N ALA A 55 8.61 22.75 4.31
CA ALA A 55 7.18 22.55 4.50
C ALA A 55 6.86 21.37 5.46
N THR A 56 7.69 20.33 5.48
CA THR A 56 7.50 19.15 6.33
C THR A 56 8.11 19.26 7.73
N ALA A 57 9.01 20.24 7.95
CA ALA A 57 9.73 20.40 9.22
C ALA A 57 8.82 20.58 10.44
N VAL A 58 7.65 21.18 10.25
CA VAL A 58 6.64 21.38 11.32
C VAL A 58 6.11 20.04 11.85
N TYR A 59 6.13 18.99 11.02
CA TYR A 59 5.65 17.64 11.38
C TYR A 59 6.77 16.73 11.90
N GLY A 60 7.93 17.33 12.15
CA GLY A 60 9.09 16.66 12.73
C GLY A 60 9.62 15.55 11.86
N VAL A 61 10.22 14.55 12.50
CA VAL A 61 10.87 13.41 11.85
C VAL A 61 9.94 12.53 11.02
N ARG A 62 8.65 12.51 11.35
CA ARG A 62 7.66 11.72 10.61
C ARG A 62 7.44 12.26 9.19
N GLY A 63 7.79 13.53 8.91
CA GLY A 63 7.71 14.14 7.58
C GLY A 63 8.86 13.80 6.61
N ALA A 64 9.73 12.85 6.95
CA ALA A 64 10.91 12.53 6.13
C ALA A 64 10.58 12.09 4.70
N ASN A 65 9.46 11.42 4.48
CA ASN A 65 9.01 10.95 3.16
C ASN A 65 7.94 11.86 2.54
N GLY A 66 7.78 13.09 3.06
CA GLY A 66 6.71 14.01 2.69
C GLY A 66 5.51 13.89 3.63
N VAL A 67 4.58 14.84 3.51
CA VAL A 67 3.36 14.88 4.32
C VAL A 67 2.15 15.14 3.44
N MET A 68 1.09 14.37 3.62
CA MET A 68 -0.22 14.62 3.02
C MET A 68 -1.15 15.18 4.09
N LEU A 69 -1.62 16.40 3.88
CA LEU A 69 -2.58 17.06 4.75
C LEU A 69 -3.97 16.94 4.18
N ILE A 70 -4.86 16.32 4.92
CA ILE A 70 -6.27 16.20 4.58
C ILE A 70 -7.06 17.04 5.57
N THR A 71 -7.80 18.01 5.06
CA THR A 71 -8.69 18.83 5.86
C THR A 71 -10.13 18.42 5.57
N THR A 72 -10.89 18.13 6.62
CA THR A 72 -12.30 17.77 6.50
C THR A 72 -13.18 19.00 6.46
N LYS A 73 -14.37 18.87 5.84
CA LYS A 73 -15.35 19.94 5.72
C LYS A 73 -15.78 20.47 7.08
N ARG A 74 -15.91 21.79 7.19
CA ARG A 74 -16.36 22.51 8.38
C ARG A 74 -17.59 23.35 8.11
N GLY A 75 -18.26 23.75 9.16
CA GLY A 75 -19.39 24.67 9.10
C GLY A 75 -19.00 26.05 8.51
N LYS A 76 -19.98 26.71 7.89
CA LYS A 76 -19.89 28.10 7.41
C LYS A 76 -21.00 28.92 8.05
N GLU A 77 -20.78 30.22 8.19
CA GLU A 77 -21.84 31.17 8.61
C GLU A 77 -22.84 31.35 7.46
N GLN A 78 -23.83 30.47 7.43
CA GLN A 78 -24.87 30.41 6.41
C GLN A 78 -26.08 29.65 6.93
N LYS A 79 -27.22 29.77 6.22
CA LYS A 79 -28.37 28.88 6.45
C LYS A 79 -27.98 27.44 6.23
N PRO A 80 -28.63 26.49 6.93
CA PRO A 80 -28.39 25.07 6.70
C PRO A 80 -28.54 24.70 5.23
N GLU A 81 -27.53 24.04 4.70
CA GLU A 81 -27.49 23.49 3.36
C GLU A 81 -27.36 21.97 3.48
N VAL A 82 -28.26 21.24 2.85
CA VAL A 82 -28.26 19.76 2.83
C VAL A 82 -27.79 19.31 1.46
N SER A 83 -26.82 18.39 1.44
CA SER A 83 -26.31 17.74 0.23
C SER A 83 -26.56 16.24 0.31
N LEU A 84 -27.01 15.65 -0.79
CA LEU A 84 -27.16 14.22 -0.96
C LEU A 84 -26.34 13.78 -2.18
N THR A 85 -25.45 12.82 -1.99
CA THR A 85 -24.67 12.19 -3.05
C THR A 85 -25.00 10.71 -3.11
N ALA A 86 -25.28 10.19 -4.30
CA ALA A 86 -25.50 8.78 -4.55
C ALA A 86 -24.61 8.31 -5.71
N ASN A 87 -23.79 7.30 -5.48
CA ASN A 87 -22.89 6.73 -6.47
C ASN A 87 -23.17 5.23 -6.62
N TRP A 88 -23.40 4.79 -7.83
CA TRP A 88 -23.47 3.37 -8.21
C TRP A 88 -22.29 3.07 -9.12
N GLN A 89 -21.59 1.98 -8.82
CA GLN A 89 -20.40 1.57 -9.53
C GLN A 89 -20.55 0.11 -9.96
N ILE A 90 -20.05 -0.19 -11.14
CA ILE A 90 -19.90 -1.56 -11.63
C ILE A 90 -18.39 -1.78 -11.77
N GLN A 91 -17.87 -2.74 -11.04
CA GLN A 91 -16.48 -3.11 -11.06
C GLN A 91 -16.29 -4.31 -11.99
N SER A 92 -15.22 -4.32 -12.77
CA SER A 92 -14.80 -5.44 -13.60
C SER A 92 -13.28 -5.57 -13.58
N PRO A 93 -12.70 -6.75 -13.80
CA PRO A 93 -11.26 -6.90 -13.94
C PRO A 93 -10.76 -6.07 -15.12
N THR A 94 -9.70 -5.30 -14.90
CA THR A 94 -9.04 -4.56 -15.98
C THR A 94 -8.18 -5.48 -16.85
N ARG A 95 -7.73 -6.60 -16.28
CA ARG A 95 -6.97 -7.65 -16.93
C ARG A 95 -7.37 -8.99 -16.32
N GLY A 96 -7.64 -9.98 -17.14
CA GLY A 96 -7.84 -11.38 -16.76
C GLY A 96 -6.78 -12.23 -17.46
N ASP A 97 -6.32 -13.28 -16.79
CA ASP A 97 -5.46 -14.27 -17.43
C ASP A 97 -6.28 -15.13 -18.37
N THR A 98 -5.70 -15.48 -19.53
CA THR A 98 -6.31 -16.42 -20.47
C THR A 98 -5.75 -17.80 -20.18
N TYR A 99 -6.62 -18.69 -19.73
CA TYR A 99 -6.25 -20.08 -19.42
C TYR A 99 -6.37 -20.93 -20.68
N LEU A 100 -5.44 -21.87 -20.82
CA LEU A 100 -5.52 -22.90 -21.83
C LEU A 100 -6.63 -23.88 -21.46
N ASN A 101 -7.35 -24.38 -22.45
CA ASN A 101 -8.28 -25.46 -22.24
C ASN A 101 -7.54 -26.79 -21.99
N SER A 102 -8.26 -27.81 -21.49
CA SER A 102 -7.67 -29.09 -21.09
C SER A 102 -6.90 -29.79 -22.21
N TYR A 103 -7.41 -29.74 -23.45
CA TYR A 103 -6.71 -30.31 -24.63
C TYR A 103 -5.38 -29.61 -24.88
N GLN A 104 -5.38 -28.28 -24.93
CA GLN A 104 -4.15 -27.50 -25.15
C GLN A 104 -3.12 -27.75 -24.04
N SER A 105 -3.59 -27.80 -22.78
CA SER A 105 -2.73 -28.04 -21.61
C SER A 105 -2.08 -29.41 -21.64
N VAL A 106 -2.85 -30.47 -21.97
CA VAL A 106 -2.33 -31.85 -22.03
C VAL A 106 -1.36 -31.99 -23.19
N VAL A 107 -1.63 -31.41 -24.36
CA VAL A 107 -0.70 -31.44 -25.51
C VAL A 107 0.63 -30.77 -25.18
N LEU A 108 0.60 -29.62 -24.50
CA LEU A 108 1.83 -28.91 -24.08
C LEU A 108 2.58 -29.69 -23.00
N LEU A 109 1.86 -30.30 -22.07
CA LEU A 109 2.46 -31.14 -21.04
C LEU A 109 3.20 -32.32 -21.67
N GLU A 110 2.58 -33.06 -22.61
CA GLU A 110 3.17 -34.14 -23.34
C GLU A 110 4.37 -33.73 -24.20
N GLU A 111 4.34 -32.54 -24.78
CA GLU A 111 5.48 -31.95 -25.47
C GLU A 111 6.65 -31.72 -24.50
N GLY A 112 6.37 -31.15 -23.30
CA GLY A 112 7.38 -30.96 -22.26
C GLY A 112 7.99 -32.29 -21.79
N LEU A 113 7.16 -33.29 -21.46
CA LEU A 113 7.62 -34.61 -21.05
C LEU A 113 8.52 -35.27 -22.10
N ARG A 114 8.14 -35.18 -23.37
CA ARG A 114 8.94 -35.70 -24.48
C ARG A 114 10.28 -34.97 -24.61
N ASN A 115 10.30 -33.63 -24.45
CA ASN A 115 11.52 -32.84 -24.51
C ASN A 115 12.49 -33.23 -23.37
N ASP A 116 11.95 -33.54 -22.21
CA ASP A 116 12.72 -33.99 -21.03
C ASP A 116 13.13 -35.46 -21.09
N GLY A 117 12.69 -36.20 -22.15
CA GLY A 117 12.94 -37.62 -22.25
C GLY A 117 12.15 -38.48 -21.24
N ILE A 118 11.09 -37.93 -20.67
CA ILE A 118 10.18 -38.59 -19.72
C ILE A 118 9.10 -39.33 -20.52
N ASN A 119 8.67 -40.49 -20.02
CA ASN A 119 7.58 -41.24 -20.65
C ASN A 119 6.28 -40.43 -20.64
N SER A 120 5.53 -40.54 -21.73
CA SER A 120 4.20 -39.96 -21.87
C SER A 120 3.26 -40.38 -20.72
N TRP A 121 2.52 -39.41 -20.17
CA TRP A 121 1.51 -39.66 -19.15
C TRP A 121 0.14 -39.94 -19.76
N TYR A 122 -0.12 -39.42 -20.96
CA TYR A 122 -1.39 -39.53 -21.64
C TYR A 122 -1.20 -40.24 -23.00
N SER A 123 -2.05 -41.20 -23.30
CA SER A 123 -2.06 -41.88 -24.59
C SER A 123 -2.67 -40.97 -25.66
N ASP A 124 -2.45 -41.33 -26.95
CA ASP A 124 -3.11 -40.63 -28.07
C ASP A 124 -4.64 -40.64 -27.93
N ASN A 125 -5.20 -41.71 -27.36
CA ASN A 125 -6.63 -41.82 -27.09
C ASN A 125 -7.06 -40.84 -26.00
N ASP A 126 -6.28 -40.65 -24.94
CA ASP A 126 -6.59 -39.67 -23.88
C ASP A 126 -6.57 -38.26 -24.43
N ILE A 127 -5.58 -37.91 -25.25
CA ILE A 127 -5.48 -36.60 -25.93
C ILE A 127 -6.71 -36.37 -26.80
N GLU A 128 -7.18 -37.37 -27.55
CA GLU A 128 -8.39 -37.30 -28.36
C GLU A 128 -9.65 -37.14 -27.49
N MET A 129 -9.69 -37.81 -26.32
CA MET A 129 -10.79 -37.65 -25.39
C MET A 129 -10.84 -36.21 -24.81
N TYR A 130 -9.70 -35.62 -24.44
CA TYR A 130 -9.66 -34.20 -24.06
C TYR A 130 -10.11 -33.25 -25.19
N ARG A 131 -9.75 -33.56 -26.44
CA ARG A 131 -10.23 -32.81 -27.60
C ARG A 131 -11.76 -32.85 -27.73
N LYS A 132 -12.37 -34.02 -27.53
CA LYS A 132 -13.84 -34.21 -27.50
C LYS A 132 -14.47 -33.54 -26.31
N SER A 133 -13.82 -33.53 -25.16
CA SER A 133 -14.29 -32.84 -23.95
C SER A 133 -14.42 -31.34 -24.18
N VAL A 134 -13.37 -30.70 -24.73
CA VAL A 134 -13.40 -29.26 -25.09
C VAL A 134 -14.50 -28.95 -26.09
N ALA A 135 -14.79 -29.89 -27.01
CA ALA A 135 -15.88 -29.76 -27.98
C ALA A 135 -17.30 -30.05 -27.39
N GLY A 136 -17.40 -30.39 -26.09
CA GLY A 136 -18.66 -30.73 -25.44
C GLY A 136 -19.30 -32.03 -25.95
N GLN A 137 -18.51 -32.98 -26.46
CA GLN A 137 -18.96 -34.22 -27.06
C GLN A 137 -18.97 -35.38 -26.08
N LEU A 138 -18.48 -35.22 -24.87
CA LEU A 138 -18.43 -36.28 -23.87
C LEU A 138 -19.62 -36.18 -22.92
N SER A 139 -20.06 -37.34 -22.43
CA SER A 139 -21.12 -37.46 -21.42
C SER A 139 -20.84 -38.65 -20.46
N GLY A 140 -21.55 -38.65 -19.32
CA GLY A 140 -21.43 -39.71 -18.33
C GLY A 140 -20.03 -39.78 -17.74
N VAL A 141 -19.50 -41.02 -17.56
CA VAL A 141 -18.19 -41.24 -16.93
C VAL A 141 -17.02 -40.64 -17.73
N ASP A 142 -17.13 -40.59 -19.07
CA ASP A 142 -16.07 -40.02 -19.90
C ASP A 142 -15.94 -38.50 -19.67
N ALA A 143 -17.02 -37.77 -19.49
CA ALA A 143 -16.96 -36.35 -19.13
C ALA A 143 -16.36 -36.14 -17.73
N MET A 144 -16.50 -37.07 -16.83
CA MET A 144 -15.90 -37.06 -15.48
C MET A 144 -14.39 -37.35 -15.50
N LEU A 145 -13.94 -38.24 -16.37
CA LEU A 145 -12.56 -38.67 -16.48
C LEU A 145 -11.68 -37.67 -17.29
N TYR A 146 -12.28 -37.00 -18.22
CA TYR A 146 -11.62 -36.01 -19.10
C TYR A 146 -12.21 -34.63 -18.93
N PRO A 147 -12.08 -33.98 -17.74
CA PRO A 147 -12.69 -32.71 -17.46
C PRO A 147 -12.04 -31.56 -18.24
N ASN A 148 -12.82 -30.50 -18.45
CA ASN A 148 -12.36 -29.24 -19.02
C ASN A 148 -12.89 -28.09 -18.16
N VAL A 149 -12.20 -27.82 -17.04
CA VAL A 149 -12.62 -26.84 -16.05
C VAL A 149 -11.84 -25.55 -16.21
N ASN A 150 -12.56 -24.44 -16.33
CA ASN A 150 -11.98 -23.10 -16.17
C ASN A 150 -12.31 -22.60 -14.75
N TRP A 151 -11.37 -22.77 -13.83
CA TRP A 151 -11.57 -22.39 -12.43
C TRP A 151 -11.90 -20.91 -12.24
N TYR A 152 -11.40 -20.04 -13.12
CA TYR A 152 -11.73 -18.62 -13.11
C TYR A 152 -13.23 -18.39 -13.34
N ASP A 153 -13.78 -19.03 -14.37
CA ASP A 153 -15.20 -18.92 -14.70
C ASP A 153 -16.10 -19.60 -13.66
N GLU A 154 -15.62 -20.66 -12.99
CA GLU A 154 -16.38 -21.33 -11.93
C GLU A 154 -16.54 -20.45 -10.68
N VAL A 155 -15.54 -19.66 -10.35
CA VAL A 155 -15.44 -18.93 -9.08
C VAL A 155 -15.84 -17.47 -9.19
N LEU A 156 -15.61 -16.83 -10.34
CA LEU A 156 -15.74 -15.38 -10.49
C LEU A 156 -16.87 -14.96 -11.41
N ASN A 157 -17.50 -13.86 -11.04
CA ASN A 157 -18.40 -13.10 -11.91
C ASN A 157 -17.59 -12.10 -12.73
N SER A 158 -18.06 -11.76 -13.93
CA SER A 158 -17.43 -10.75 -14.79
C SER A 158 -17.54 -9.32 -14.22
N THR A 159 -18.51 -9.07 -13.34
CA THR A 159 -18.74 -7.76 -12.72
C THR A 159 -19.21 -7.89 -11.28
N ALA A 160 -18.96 -6.84 -10.49
CA ALA A 160 -19.46 -6.72 -9.12
C ALA A 160 -19.99 -5.30 -8.86
N PRO A 161 -21.13 -5.15 -8.16
CA PRO A 161 -21.69 -3.85 -7.83
C PRO A 161 -21.03 -3.24 -6.59
N ALA A 162 -20.93 -1.90 -6.58
CA ALA A 162 -20.69 -1.13 -5.37
C ALA A 162 -21.60 0.09 -5.36
N GLN A 163 -22.02 0.51 -4.17
CA GLN A 163 -22.91 1.64 -3.99
C GLN A 163 -22.53 2.47 -2.77
N ARG A 164 -22.62 3.79 -2.92
CA ARG A 164 -22.31 4.75 -1.87
C ARG A 164 -23.39 5.81 -1.81
N TYR A 165 -23.89 6.07 -0.61
CA TYR A 165 -24.82 7.14 -0.32
C TYR A 165 -24.22 8.02 0.78
N ASN A 166 -24.16 9.32 0.55
CA ASN A 166 -23.72 10.29 1.54
C ASN A 166 -24.75 11.38 1.68
N VAL A 167 -25.12 11.68 2.91
CA VAL A 167 -25.98 12.80 3.27
C VAL A 167 -25.16 13.72 4.18
N SER A 168 -25.13 15.02 3.89
CA SER A 168 -24.44 15.97 4.76
C SER A 168 -25.25 17.25 4.95
N ILE A 169 -25.06 17.88 6.10
CA ILE A 169 -25.63 19.18 6.43
C ILE A 169 -24.53 20.12 6.87
N ARG A 170 -24.50 21.32 6.31
CA ARG A 170 -23.52 22.37 6.60
C ARG A 170 -24.23 23.68 6.91
N GLY A 171 -23.86 24.36 7.99
CA GLY A 171 -24.49 25.62 8.36
C GLY A 171 -23.80 26.29 9.54
N GLY A 172 -24.40 27.36 10.01
CA GLY A 172 -23.92 28.02 11.23
C GLY A 172 -24.34 29.48 11.37
N THR A 173 -24.02 29.98 12.55
CA THR A 173 -24.23 31.36 12.97
C THR A 173 -22.88 31.96 13.41
N LYS A 174 -22.87 33.20 13.84
CA LYS A 174 -21.69 33.85 14.45
C LYS A 174 -21.20 33.17 15.73
N ARG A 175 -22.05 32.37 16.40
CA ARG A 175 -21.72 31.67 17.66
C ARG A 175 -21.37 30.22 17.50
N MET A 176 -21.87 29.55 16.45
CA MET A 176 -21.65 28.14 16.23
C MET A 176 -21.68 27.86 14.74
N ARG A 177 -20.71 27.09 14.25
CA ARG A 177 -20.69 26.54 12.89
C ARG A 177 -20.60 25.03 12.98
N TYR A 178 -21.27 24.34 12.08
CA TYR A 178 -21.32 22.89 12.09
C TYR A 178 -21.33 22.29 10.69
N TYR A 179 -20.73 21.14 10.60
CA TYR A 179 -20.82 20.18 9.50
C TYR A 179 -21.14 18.82 10.10
N ALA A 180 -22.12 18.11 9.56
CA ALA A 180 -22.40 16.74 9.92
C ALA A 180 -22.68 15.93 8.66
N SER A 181 -22.21 14.69 8.61
CA SER A 181 -22.43 13.77 7.50
C SER A 181 -22.71 12.35 7.97
N GLY A 182 -23.44 11.61 7.14
CA GLY A 182 -23.64 10.17 7.27
C GLY A 182 -23.41 9.48 5.94
N GLU A 183 -22.58 8.44 5.92
CA GLU A 183 -22.29 7.63 4.73
C GLU A 183 -22.73 6.19 4.94
N PHE A 184 -23.31 5.60 3.91
CA PHE A 184 -23.45 4.17 3.73
C PHE A 184 -22.70 3.75 2.46
N TYR A 185 -21.82 2.75 2.59
CA TYR A 185 -21.07 2.14 1.49
C TYR A 185 -21.24 0.62 1.53
N ASP A 186 -21.57 0.00 0.40
CA ASP A 186 -21.71 -1.45 0.23
C ASP A 186 -20.98 -1.87 -1.05
N GLN A 187 -20.04 -2.78 -0.92
CA GLN A 187 -19.20 -3.28 -2.01
C GLN A 187 -19.19 -4.80 -1.96
N THR A 188 -19.54 -5.42 -3.06
CA THR A 188 -19.51 -6.88 -3.23
C THR A 188 -18.31 -7.25 -4.08
N SER A 189 -17.68 -8.40 -3.80
CA SER A 189 -16.62 -8.96 -4.62
C SER A 189 -17.15 -9.60 -5.89
N MET A 190 -16.24 -9.92 -6.80
CA MET A 190 -16.54 -10.73 -7.98
C MET A 190 -16.70 -12.22 -7.67
N TYR A 191 -16.52 -12.70 -6.44
CA TYR A 191 -16.76 -14.10 -6.10
C TYR A 191 -18.22 -14.47 -6.26
N LYS A 192 -18.49 -15.57 -6.95
CA LYS A 192 -19.81 -16.17 -7.01
C LYS A 192 -20.25 -16.61 -5.62
N ASN A 193 -21.53 -16.55 -5.37
CA ASN A 193 -22.10 -17.14 -4.16
C ASN A 193 -22.30 -18.64 -4.38
N LEU A 194 -21.37 -19.44 -3.93
CA LEU A 194 -21.35 -20.90 -4.08
C LEU A 194 -21.82 -21.64 -2.81
N SER A 195 -22.07 -20.91 -1.71
CA SER A 195 -22.47 -21.51 -0.43
C SER A 195 -23.88 -22.10 -0.51
N ASN A 196 -23.99 -23.34 -0.06
CA ASN A 196 -25.26 -24.05 0.15
C ASN A 196 -25.70 -24.02 1.62
N ASP A 197 -25.16 -23.09 2.42
CA ASP A 197 -25.43 -23.02 3.85
C ASP A 197 -26.90 -22.72 4.13
N ALA A 198 -27.55 -23.61 4.88
CA ALA A 198 -28.94 -23.49 5.32
C ALA A 198 -29.22 -22.23 6.16
N TYR A 199 -28.18 -21.62 6.74
CA TYR A 199 -28.27 -20.39 7.54
C TYR A 199 -28.11 -19.11 6.70
N GLY A 200 -28.03 -19.21 5.38
CA GLY A 200 -27.98 -18.08 4.45
C GLY A 200 -26.64 -17.32 4.45
N ASN A 201 -25.57 -17.96 4.93
CA ASN A 201 -24.24 -17.38 4.81
C ASN A 201 -23.77 -17.44 3.35
N LYS A 202 -23.16 -16.35 2.89
CA LYS A 202 -22.72 -16.23 1.51
C LYS A 202 -21.22 -16.44 1.41
N SER A 203 -20.78 -17.16 0.40
CA SER A 203 -19.37 -17.32 0.05
C SER A 203 -18.79 -16.11 -0.69
N SER A 204 -19.61 -15.17 -1.13
CA SER A 204 -19.14 -13.92 -1.72
C SER A 204 -18.59 -12.98 -0.65
N LEU A 205 -17.41 -12.40 -0.90
CA LEU A 205 -16.85 -11.37 -0.02
C LEU A 205 -17.63 -10.08 -0.19
N ASN A 206 -18.07 -9.51 0.92
CA ASN A 206 -18.82 -8.25 0.97
C ASN A 206 -18.23 -7.34 2.05
N PHE A 207 -18.16 -6.05 1.74
CA PHE A 207 -17.75 -4.99 2.65
C PHE A 207 -18.85 -3.96 2.78
N ARG A 208 -19.22 -3.63 4.03
CA ARG A 208 -20.18 -2.56 4.35
C ARG A 208 -19.57 -1.59 5.32
N ARG A 209 -19.75 -0.30 5.06
CA ARG A 209 -19.33 0.77 5.96
C ARG A 209 -20.50 1.72 6.24
N TYR A 210 -20.68 2.01 7.52
CA TYR A 210 -21.50 3.09 8.02
C TYR A 210 -20.58 4.08 8.68
N ALA A 211 -20.51 5.31 8.16
CA ALA A 211 -19.68 6.36 8.72
C ALA A 211 -20.54 7.55 9.14
N PHE A 212 -20.16 8.17 10.24
CA PHE A 212 -20.75 9.40 10.72
C PHE A 212 -19.64 10.37 11.10
N ARG A 213 -19.78 11.63 10.72
CA ARG A 213 -18.85 12.72 11.07
C ARG A 213 -19.62 13.95 11.53
N ALA A 214 -19.07 14.62 12.58
CA ALA A 214 -19.57 15.92 13.04
C ALA A 214 -18.38 16.81 13.40
N ASN A 215 -18.26 17.95 12.73
CA ASN A 215 -17.27 18.99 13.00
C ASN A 215 -18.01 20.25 13.43
N THR A 216 -17.76 20.71 14.66
CA THR A 216 -18.47 21.85 15.23
C THR A 216 -17.48 22.82 15.86
N ASP A 217 -17.63 24.11 15.51
CA ASP A 217 -16.87 25.21 16.08
C ASP A 217 -17.80 26.09 16.92
N PHE A 218 -17.46 26.29 18.18
CA PHE A 218 -18.16 27.14 19.15
C PHE A 218 -17.34 28.40 19.40
N PHE A 219 -17.84 29.55 19.00
CA PHE A 219 -17.25 30.86 19.26
C PHE A 219 -17.74 31.36 20.62
N LEU A 220 -17.05 30.96 21.70
CA LEU A 220 -17.45 31.26 23.08
C LEU A 220 -17.33 32.74 23.40
N THR A 221 -16.29 33.38 22.87
CA THR A 221 -16.12 34.82 22.84
C THR A 221 -15.60 35.25 21.45
N LYS A 222 -15.36 36.53 21.23
CA LYS A 222 -14.70 36.98 19.99
C LYS A 222 -13.26 36.48 19.83
N ASP A 223 -12.63 36.10 20.92
CA ASP A 223 -11.22 35.70 20.99
C ASP A 223 -11.04 34.21 21.31
N LEU A 224 -12.07 33.54 21.83
CA LEU A 224 -11.99 32.13 22.25
C LEU A 224 -12.91 31.25 21.41
N THR A 225 -12.30 30.31 20.70
CA THR A 225 -12.99 29.27 19.92
C THR A 225 -12.71 27.90 20.53
N PHE A 226 -13.75 27.09 20.71
CA PHE A 226 -13.68 25.68 21.07
C PHE A 226 -14.22 24.87 19.89
N SER A 227 -13.45 23.89 19.44
CA SER A 227 -13.85 23.04 18.30
C SER A 227 -13.84 21.58 18.70
N VAL A 228 -14.83 20.83 18.21
CA VAL A 228 -14.93 19.37 18.38
C VAL A 228 -15.09 18.75 17.00
N ASN A 229 -14.19 17.85 16.66
CA ASN A 229 -14.34 16.99 15.49
C ASN A 229 -14.55 15.57 16.00
N PHE A 230 -15.62 14.95 15.58
CA PHE A 230 -15.97 13.57 15.91
C PHE A 230 -16.23 12.80 14.62
N GLY A 231 -15.62 11.63 14.49
CA GLY A 231 -15.86 10.67 13.42
C GLY A 231 -16.01 9.28 13.98
N THR A 232 -16.99 8.54 13.52
CA THR A 232 -17.13 7.12 13.86
C THR A 232 -17.49 6.31 12.62
N ARG A 233 -16.93 5.10 12.53
CA ARG A 233 -17.18 4.16 11.43
C ARG A 233 -17.40 2.77 11.99
N PHE A 234 -18.38 2.10 11.39
CA PHE A 234 -18.64 0.67 11.60
C PHE A 234 -18.41 -0.01 10.25
N GLU A 235 -17.39 -0.84 10.17
CA GLU A 235 -17.00 -1.56 8.97
C GLU A 235 -17.28 -3.05 9.20
N GLU A 236 -18.15 -3.61 8.40
CA GLU A 236 -18.45 -5.04 8.41
C GLU A 236 -17.85 -5.68 7.16
N ARG A 237 -17.02 -6.69 7.34
CA ARG A 237 -16.50 -7.53 6.27
C ARG A 237 -16.95 -8.96 6.50
N ARG A 238 -17.53 -9.55 5.46
CA ARG A 238 -17.93 -10.96 5.44
C ARG A 238 -17.31 -11.61 4.23
N GLY A 239 -16.90 -12.87 4.35
CA GLY A 239 -16.35 -13.60 3.24
C GLY A 239 -16.19 -15.08 3.52
N PRO A 240 -15.79 -15.87 2.52
CA PRO A 240 -15.51 -17.28 2.69
C PRO A 240 -14.27 -17.45 3.59
N LYS A 241 -14.23 -18.54 4.32
CA LYS A 241 -13.04 -18.98 5.03
C LYS A 241 -12.38 -20.07 4.21
N THR A 242 -11.38 -19.72 3.46
CA THR A 242 -10.53 -20.63 2.75
C THR A 242 -9.51 -21.27 3.70
N THR A 243 -8.94 -22.42 3.34
CA THR A 243 -8.39 -23.37 4.31
C THR A 243 -7.13 -22.94 5.03
N GLU A 244 -6.13 -22.39 4.36
CA GLU A 244 -4.82 -22.15 5.01
C GLU A 244 -4.44 -20.68 5.13
N ARG A 245 -4.59 -19.90 4.08
CA ARG A 245 -4.18 -18.49 4.07
C ARG A 245 -5.30 -17.55 4.45
N GLY A 246 -6.57 -17.98 4.29
CA GLY A 246 -7.76 -17.29 4.76
C GLY A 246 -7.98 -15.90 4.18
N ASP A 247 -7.33 -15.58 3.08
CA ASP A 247 -7.39 -14.29 2.43
C ASP A 247 -7.70 -14.40 0.92
N TYR A 248 -7.78 -13.26 0.30
CA TYR A 248 -8.08 -13.12 -1.12
C TYR A 248 -7.02 -13.75 -2.03
N SER A 249 -5.78 -13.84 -1.58
CA SER A 249 -4.66 -14.34 -2.35
C SER A 249 -4.74 -15.85 -2.55
N GLU A 250 -5.36 -16.57 -1.61
CA GLU A 250 -5.52 -18.02 -1.68
C GLU A 250 -6.45 -18.45 -2.82
N VAL A 251 -7.54 -17.73 -3.05
CA VAL A 251 -8.46 -18.05 -4.15
C VAL A 251 -7.76 -17.95 -5.51
N PHE A 252 -7.00 -16.89 -5.73
CA PHE A 252 -6.23 -16.76 -6.98
C PHE A 252 -5.07 -17.73 -7.05
N TYR A 253 -4.45 -18.06 -5.93
CA TYR A 253 -3.45 -19.13 -5.88
C TYR A 253 -4.02 -20.45 -6.38
N GLU A 254 -5.15 -20.88 -5.82
CA GLU A 254 -5.80 -22.14 -6.19
C GLU A 254 -6.28 -22.15 -7.65
N ILE A 255 -6.87 -21.05 -8.13
CA ILE A 255 -7.29 -20.91 -9.54
C ILE A 255 -6.09 -21.11 -10.48
N ASN A 256 -4.92 -20.59 -10.13
CA ASN A 256 -3.72 -20.63 -10.99
C ASN A 256 -2.91 -21.93 -10.85
N HIS A 257 -3.04 -22.64 -9.72
CA HIS A 257 -2.24 -23.84 -9.45
C HIS A 257 -2.98 -25.15 -9.71
N THR A 258 -4.33 -25.13 -9.72
CA THR A 258 -5.10 -26.33 -9.99
C THR A 258 -5.33 -26.50 -11.49
N PRO A 259 -4.75 -27.52 -12.13
CA PRO A 259 -4.97 -27.74 -13.56
C PRO A 259 -6.44 -28.11 -13.85
N GLY A 260 -7.00 -27.54 -14.91
CA GLY A 260 -8.41 -27.74 -15.27
C GLY A 260 -8.72 -29.11 -15.90
N TRP A 261 -7.72 -29.95 -16.14
CA TRP A 261 -7.86 -31.25 -16.78
C TRP A 261 -7.73 -32.44 -15.81
N ILE A 262 -7.42 -32.22 -14.52
CA ILE A 262 -7.14 -33.32 -13.58
C ILE A 262 -8.43 -33.91 -12.99
N PHE A 263 -9.36 -33.05 -12.57
CA PHE A 263 -10.64 -33.51 -12.03
C PHE A 263 -11.75 -32.50 -12.35
N PRO A 264 -13.03 -32.93 -12.40
CA PRO A 264 -14.17 -32.03 -12.57
C PRO A 264 -14.43 -31.22 -11.30
N VAL A 265 -15.23 -30.17 -11.37
CA VAL A 265 -15.69 -29.42 -10.19
C VAL A 265 -16.30 -30.37 -9.17
N ALA A 266 -17.19 -31.25 -9.62
CA ALA A 266 -17.80 -32.30 -8.81
C ALA A 266 -18.16 -33.50 -9.69
N TYR A 267 -18.21 -34.66 -9.05
CA TYR A 267 -18.77 -35.90 -9.62
C TYR A 267 -20.21 -36.03 -9.15
N GLU A 268 -21.15 -36.24 -10.09
CA GLU A 268 -22.57 -36.51 -9.78
C GLU A 268 -22.78 -38.01 -9.64
N VAL A 269 -22.96 -38.49 -8.40
CA VAL A 269 -23.12 -39.88 -8.07
C VAL A 269 -24.56 -40.18 -7.71
N GLN A 270 -25.20 -41.15 -8.39
CA GLN A 270 -26.54 -41.60 -8.09
C GLN A 270 -26.51 -42.51 -6.83
N SER A 271 -27.27 -42.14 -5.78
CA SER A 271 -27.43 -42.97 -4.58
C SER A 271 -28.90 -43.20 -4.34
N GLY A 272 -29.46 -44.25 -4.96
CA GLY A 272 -30.89 -44.52 -4.99
C GLY A 272 -31.65 -43.44 -5.80
N GLU A 273 -32.62 -42.81 -5.19
CA GLU A 273 -33.42 -41.73 -5.83
C GLU A 273 -32.75 -40.34 -5.71
N THR A 274 -31.60 -40.23 -5.01
CA THR A 274 -30.90 -38.96 -4.79
C THR A 274 -29.61 -38.90 -5.56
N THR A 275 -29.28 -37.74 -6.12
CA THR A 275 -27.97 -37.43 -6.70
C THR A 275 -27.15 -36.74 -5.64
N ARG A 276 -25.94 -37.21 -5.42
CA ARG A 276 -24.96 -36.64 -4.52
C ARG A 276 -23.79 -36.07 -5.32
N SER A 277 -23.45 -34.78 -5.11
CA SER A 277 -22.28 -34.14 -5.68
C SER A 277 -21.06 -34.40 -4.79
N LEU A 278 -19.99 -34.97 -5.35
CA LEU A 278 -18.71 -35.20 -4.69
C LEU A 278 -17.67 -34.27 -5.31
N TYR A 279 -17.17 -33.30 -4.56
CA TYR A 279 -16.18 -32.38 -5.09
C TYR A 279 -14.91 -33.09 -5.56
N GLY A 280 -14.44 -32.74 -6.76
CA GLY A 280 -13.26 -33.36 -7.37
C GLY A 280 -11.96 -32.98 -6.61
N GLY A 281 -11.03 -33.91 -6.62
CA GLY A 281 -9.68 -33.75 -6.08
C GLY A 281 -8.80 -34.88 -6.60
N SER A 282 -7.49 -34.83 -6.31
CA SER A 282 -6.54 -35.88 -6.61
C SER A 282 -5.52 -36.02 -5.48
N SER A 283 -4.69 -37.05 -5.53
CA SER A 283 -3.60 -37.24 -4.56
C SER A 283 -2.63 -36.06 -4.50
N GLN A 284 -2.43 -35.35 -5.62
CA GLN A 284 -1.53 -34.20 -5.73
C GLN A 284 -2.26 -32.89 -5.45
N TYR A 285 -3.53 -32.76 -5.83
CA TYR A 285 -4.34 -31.54 -5.68
C TYR A 285 -5.59 -31.88 -4.86
N GLN A 286 -5.43 -31.89 -3.54
CA GLN A 286 -6.50 -32.26 -2.61
C GLN A 286 -7.47 -31.11 -2.30
N ASN A 287 -7.13 -29.88 -2.69
CA ASN A 287 -7.99 -28.71 -2.47
C ASN A 287 -8.79 -28.41 -3.75
N ASN A 288 -10.09 -28.21 -3.58
CA ASN A 288 -10.99 -27.78 -4.64
C ASN A 288 -11.54 -26.41 -4.27
N ILE A 289 -11.22 -25.38 -5.07
CA ILE A 289 -11.56 -24.01 -4.73
C ILE A 289 -13.07 -23.75 -4.68
N VAL A 290 -13.87 -24.44 -5.51
CA VAL A 290 -15.34 -24.35 -5.47
C VAL A 290 -15.86 -24.94 -4.17
N ALA A 291 -15.34 -26.10 -3.76
CA ALA A 291 -15.67 -26.73 -2.48
C ALA A 291 -15.24 -25.85 -1.30
N ALA A 292 -14.03 -25.27 -1.36
CA ALA A 292 -13.53 -24.37 -0.33
C ALA A 292 -14.45 -23.15 -0.12
N LEU A 293 -14.94 -22.58 -1.21
CA LEU A 293 -15.89 -21.46 -1.17
C LEU A 293 -17.31 -21.89 -0.76
N ALA A 294 -17.72 -23.11 -1.10
CA ALA A 294 -19.07 -23.61 -0.79
C ALA A 294 -19.17 -24.16 0.64
N GLU A 295 -18.17 -24.92 1.09
CA GLU A 295 -18.20 -25.74 2.31
C GLU A 295 -17.18 -25.33 3.37
N GLY A 296 -16.08 -24.63 3.02
CA GLY A 296 -14.98 -24.32 3.93
C GLY A 296 -15.30 -23.41 5.11
N GLY A 297 -16.53 -22.86 5.11
CA GLY A 297 -17.00 -21.95 6.15
C GLY A 297 -16.90 -20.48 5.75
N TYR A 298 -17.02 -19.62 6.76
CA TYR A 298 -17.06 -18.16 6.53
C TYR A 298 -16.46 -17.38 7.70
N TYR A 299 -16.15 -16.12 7.45
CA TYR A 299 -15.80 -15.19 8.51
C TYR A 299 -16.69 -13.95 8.49
N ARG A 300 -16.83 -13.33 9.65
CA ARG A 300 -17.43 -12.02 9.83
C ARG A 300 -16.52 -11.18 10.72
N SER A 301 -16.03 -10.07 10.21
CA SER A 301 -15.27 -9.07 10.96
C SER A 301 -16.08 -7.79 11.07
N VAL A 302 -16.12 -7.22 12.27
CA VAL A 302 -16.68 -5.90 12.53
C VAL A 302 -15.57 -5.04 13.11
N ASN A 303 -15.23 -3.97 12.41
CA ASN A 303 -14.26 -2.98 12.86
C ASN A 303 -14.99 -1.69 13.23
N THR A 304 -14.77 -1.20 14.44
CA THR A 304 -15.32 0.06 14.94
C THR A 304 -14.18 1.04 15.16
N ILE A 305 -14.24 2.18 14.49
CA ILE A 305 -13.22 3.22 14.55
C ILE A 305 -13.87 4.52 15.02
N ASN A 306 -13.32 5.10 16.09
CA ASN A 306 -13.73 6.38 16.62
C ASN A 306 -12.55 7.34 16.60
N GLU A 307 -12.74 8.52 16.07
CA GLU A 307 -11.75 9.60 15.95
C GLU A 307 -12.32 10.85 16.58
N THR A 308 -11.64 11.42 17.59
CA THR A 308 -12.15 12.59 18.28
C THR A 308 -11.05 13.60 18.51
N ASN A 309 -11.26 14.86 18.09
CA ASN A 309 -10.36 15.98 18.36
C ASN A 309 -11.11 17.02 19.17
N PHE A 310 -10.50 17.48 20.23
CA PHE A 310 -10.89 18.68 20.99
C PHE A 310 -9.83 19.73 20.76
N MET A 311 -10.24 20.92 20.33
CA MET A 311 -9.33 22.03 20.04
C MET A 311 -9.80 23.30 20.73
N VAL A 312 -8.83 24.03 21.22
CA VAL A 312 -9.02 25.38 21.80
C VAL A 312 -8.11 26.32 21.05
N ASP A 313 -8.65 27.43 20.55
CA ASP A 313 -7.90 28.53 19.95
C ASP A 313 -8.26 29.82 20.71
N TYR A 314 -7.25 30.46 21.28
CA TYR A 314 -7.42 31.67 22.05
C TYR A 314 -6.50 32.78 21.56
N LYS A 315 -7.11 33.87 21.06
CA LYS A 315 -6.40 35.07 20.63
C LYS A 315 -6.01 35.89 21.85
N LEU A 316 -4.78 36.33 21.89
CA LEU A 316 -4.19 37.10 22.97
C LEU A 316 -3.87 38.51 22.50
N ASP A 317 -4.71 39.08 21.63
CA ASP A 317 -4.55 40.46 21.08
C ASP A 317 -4.51 41.51 22.18
N TRP A 318 -5.09 41.21 23.34
CA TRP A 318 -5.02 42.08 24.53
C TRP A 318 -3.60 42.17 25.12
N LEU A 319 -2.74 41.16 24.90
CA LEU A 319 -1.32 41.16 25.31
C LEU A 319 -0.44 41.76 24.23
N THR A 320 -0.58 41.24 23.01
CA THR A 320 0.06 41.79 21.80
C THR A 320 -0.71 41.35 20.55
N GLU A 321 -0.92 42.29 19.66
CA GLU A 321 -1.69 42.10 18.43
C GLU A 321 -1.06 40.95 17.59
N GLY A 322 -1.88 39.98 17.19
CA GLY A 322 -1.48 38.82 16.38
C GLY A 322 -0.93 37.64 17.17
N LEU A 323 -0.93 37.68 18.51
CA LEU A 323 -0.57 36.53 19.34
C LEU A 323 -1.79 35.63 19.56
N SER A 324 -1.60 34.33 19.45
CA SER A 324 -2.61 33.33 19.82
C SER A 324 -1.98 32.07 20.40
N VAL A 325 -2.75 31.33 21.18
CA VAL A 325 -2.41 29.99 21.67
C VAL A 325 -3.44 29.01 21.20
N LYS A 326 -2.98 27.81 20.81
CA LYS A 326 -3.82 26.71 20.36
C LYS A 326 -3.47 25.45 21.14
N GLY A 327 -4.48 24.74 21.60
CA GLY A 327 -4.33 23.41 22.18
C GLY A 327 -5.17 22.40 21.43
N MET A 328 -4.66 21.18 21.27
CA MET A 328 -5.39 20.05 20.70
C MET A 328 -5.17 18.79 21.53
N LEU A 329 -6.26 18.09 21.79
CA LEU A 329 -6.27 16.74 22.35
C LEU A 329 -7.04 15.85 21.38
N SER A 330 -6.41 14.81 20.86
CA SER A 330 -7.04 13.80 20.02
C SER A 330 -6.99 12.45 20.71
N PHE A 331 -8.11 11.75 20.66
CA PHE A 331 -8.22 10.37 21.11
C PHE A 331 -8.89 9.53 20.01
N ASP A 332 -8.14 8.57 19.49
CA ASP A 332 -8.63 7.63 18.50
C ASP A 332 -8.65 6.21 19.12
N TYR A 333 -9.68 5.48 18.78
CA TYR A 333 -9.90 4.12 19.23
C TYR A 333 -10.38 3.27 18.07
N GLU A 334 -9.70 2.17 17.81
CA GLU A 334 -10.08 1.18 16.81
C GLU A 334 -10.21 -0.19 17.46
N ASN A 335 -11.27 -0.91 17.10
CA ASN A 335 -11.60 -2.20 17.67
C ASN A 335 -12.14 -3.13 16.61
N GLU A 336 -11.40 -4.17 16.28
CA GLU A 336 -11.83 -5.25 15.39
C GLU A 336 -12.21 -6.50 16.17
N HIS A 337 -13.41 -6.99 15.92
CA HIS A 337 -13.88 -8.28 16.37
C HIS A 337 -14.15 -9.19 15.17
N ARG A 338 -13.32 -10.22 15.00
CA ARG A 338 -13.45 -11.20 13.91
C ARG A 338 -13.92 -12.54 14.47
N ARG A 339 -14.94 -13.09 13.82
CA ARG A 339 -15.47 -14.44 14.07
C ARG A 339 -15.19 -15.29 12.85
N ASN A 340 -14.59 -16.45 13.06
CA ASN A 340 -14.28 -17.43 12.02
C ASN A 340 -15.11 -18.69 12.28
N TYR A 341 -15.71 -19.19 11.23
CA TYR A 341 -16.39 -20.47 11.21
C TYR A 341 -15.70 -21.32 10.14
N THR A 342 -15.03 -22.40 10.57
CA THR A 342 -14.13 -23.19 9.72
C THR A 342 -14.62 -24.62 9.64
N LYS A 343 -14.65 -25.20 8.48
CA LYS A 343 -15.00 -26.58 8.24
C LYS A 343 -14.02 -27.18 7.25
N ASN A 344 -13.54 -28.38 7.49
CA ASN A 344 -12.86 -29.17 6.48
C ASN A 344 -13.89 -29.90 5.64
N PHE A 345 -13.57 -30.10 4.38
CA PHE A 345 -14.43 -30.80 3.42
C PHE A 345 -13.64 -31.90 2.72
N ALA A 346 -14.32 -32.96 2.33
CA ALA A 346 -13.74 -34.03 1.55
C ALA A 346 -13.72 -33.72 0.06
N THR A 347 -12.69 -34.18 -0.61
CA THR A 347 -12.59 -34.24 -2.08
C THR A 347 -12.39 -35.66 -2.53
N TYR A 348 -12.70 -35.93 -3.78
CA TYR A 348 -12.80 -37.29 -4.30
C TYR A 348 -12.13 -37.42 -5.67
N GLU A 349 -11.56 -38.60 -5.94
CA GLU A 349 -11.00 -38.99 -7.23
C GLU A 349 -11.62 -40.31 -7.67
N LEU A 350 -12.14 -40.34 -8.90
CA LEU A 350 -12.73 -41.57 -9.45
C LEU A 350 -11.60 -42.61 -9.74
N ASN A 351 -11.65 -43.76 -9.06
CA ASN A 351 -10.69 -44.86 -9.24
C ASN A 351 -11.25 -46.10 -9.95
N ASN A 352 -12.59 -46.24 -10.00
CA ASN A 352 -13.22 -47.38 -10.66
C ASN A 352 -14.28 -46.90 -11.65
N ARG A 353 -13.94 -46.90 -12.93
CA ARG A 353 -14.78 -46.48 -14.04
C ARG A 353 -16.10 -47.25 -14.15
N ASP A 354 -16.03 -48.59 -13.92
CA ASP A 354 -17.17 -49.47 -14.18
C ASP A 354 -18.25 -49.34 -13.12
N ASN A 355 -17.91 -48.80 -11.95
CA ASN A 355 -18.85 -48.61 -10.82
C ASN A 355 -19.00 -47.15 -10.40
N TYR A 356 -18.83 -46.20 -11.33
CA TYR A 356 -18.81 -44.74 -11.08
C TYR A 356 -20.07 -44.20 -10.38
N ASN A 357 -21.16 -44.95 -10.34
CA ASN A 357 -22.37 -44.58 -9.62
C ASN A 357 -22.36 -45.00 -8.13
N SER A 358 -21.29 -45.67 -7.65
CA SER A 358 -21.11 -45.99 -6.23
C SER A 358 -20.03 -45.12 -5.62
N ILE A 359 -20.26 -44.67 -4.38
CA ILE A 359 -19.24 -43.92 -3.64
C ILE A 359 -17.95 -44.71 -3.41
N ASP A 360 -18.04 -46.03 -3.40
CA ASP A 360 -16.88 -46.93 -3.23
C ASP A 360 -15.95 -46.92 -4.44
N ALA A 361 -16.39 -46.32 -5.56
CA ALA A 361 -15.56 -46.12 -6.73
C ALA A 361 -14.63 -44.90 -6.63
N TYR A 362 -14.65 -44.19 -5.52
CA TYR A 362 -13.89 -42.95 -5.34
C TYR A 362 -12.92 -43.04 -4.16
N ASN A 363 -11.70 -42.60 -4.41
CA ASN A 363 -10.74 -42.33 -3.35
C ASN A 363 -11.15 -41.03 -2.65
N LYS A 364 -11.30 -41.08 -1.33
CA LYS A 364 -11.61 -39.92 -0.52
C LYS A 364 -10.34 -39.27 0.03
N PHE A 365 -10.16 -38.01 -0.21
CA PHE A 365 -9.13 -37.18 0.41
C PHE A 365 -9.77 -36.25 1.43
N ASN A 366 -9.05 -35.98 2.51
CA ASN A 366 -9.50 -35.20 3.65
C ASN A 366 -10.74 -35.82 4.37
N THR A 367 -11.10 -35.20 5.46
CA THR A 367 -12.25 -35.66 6.27
C THR A 367 -13.19 -34.46 6.49
N ASP A 368 -14.48 -34.66 6.25
CA ASP A 368 -15.50 -33.69 6.60
C ASP A 368 -15.49 -33.50 8.12
N THR A 369 -15.52 -32.25 8.56
CA THR A 369 -15.62 -31.91 9.99
C THR A 369 -16.87 -31.09 10.25
N GLU A 370 -17.27 -31.04 11.49
CA GLU A 370 -18.28 -30.07 11.96
C GLU A 370 -17.71 -28.64 11.86
N LEU A 371 -18.60 -27.67 11.81
CA LEU A 371 -18.25 -26.27 11.74
C LEU A 371 -17.63 -25.80 13.07
N ALA A 372 -16.33 -25.53 13.06
CA ALA A 372 -15.60 -25.03 14.22
C ALA A 372 -15.70 -23.50 14.33
N TYR A 373 -15.83 -23.00 15.56
CA TYR A 373 -15.90 -21.57 15.86
C TYR A 373 -14.57 -21.09 16.45
N GLY A 374 -14.10 -19.95 15.96
CA GLY A 374 -12.98 -19.21 16.52
C GLY A 374 -13.25 -17.70 16.52
N SER A 375 -12.64 -16.96 17.43
CA SER A 375 -12.74 -15.52 17.44
C SER A 375 -11.41 -14.87 17.77
N SER A 376 -11.19 -13.67 17.22
CA SER A 376 -10.06 -12.82 17.55
C SER A 376 -10.54 -11.40 17.80
N PHE A 377 -9.81 -10.72 18.67
CA PHE A 377 -10.08 -9.35 19.06
C PHE A 377 -8.79 -8.54 18.97
N THR A 378 -8.86 -7.38 18.33
CA THR A 378 -7.75 -6.43 18.22
C THR A 378 -8.24 -5.07 18.63
N SER A 379 -7.47 -4.34 19.45
CA SER A 379 -7.77 -2.96 19.80
C SER A 379 -6.52 -2.08 19.67
N ILE A 380 -6.73 -0.88 19.16
CA ILE A 380 -5.71 0.15 18.96
C ILE A 380 -6.18 1.42 19.64
N TYR A 381 -5.28 2.05 20.40
CA TYR A 381 -5.50 3.34 21.05
C TYR A 381 -4.45 4.32 20.55
N LYS A 382 -4.87 5.54 20.31
CA LYS A 382 -3.97 6.63 19.96
C LYS A 382 -4.37 7.88 20.72
N LEU A 383 -3.43 8.43 21.48
CA LEU A 383 -3.58 9.69 22.17
C LEU A 383 -2.56 10.68 21.58
N TYR A 384 -3.05 11.79 21.06
CA TYR A 384 -2.22 12.88 20.56
C TYR A 384 -2.54 14.17 21.32
N MET A 385 -1.50 14.88 21.74
CA MET A 385 -1.61 16.17 22.42
C MET A 385 -0.70 17.18 21.72
N GLU A 386 -1.20 18.40 21.56
CA GLU A 386 -0.49 19.51 20.97
C GLU A 386 -0.77 20.82 21.72
N ALA A 387 0.28 21.59 21.94
CA ALA A 387 0.20 22.95 22.43
C ALA A 387 1.03 23.85 21.52
N GLN A 388 0.44 24.95 21.06
CA GLN A 388 1.03 25.84 20.06
C GLN A 388 0.87 27.30 20.47
N VAL A 389 1.94 28.07 20.29
CA VAL A 389 1.93 29.53 20.38
C VAL A 389 2.20 30.09 18.99
N ASN A 390 1.34 30.99 18.53
CA ASN A 390 1.45 31.61 17.22
C ASN A 390 1.51 33.12 17.36
N TYR A 391 2.31 33.73 16.51
CA TYR A 391 2.38 35.15 16.33
C TYR A 391 2.33 35.49 14.85
N ALA A 392 1.46 36.45 14.44
CA ALA A 392 1.36 36.89 13.06
C ALA A 392 1.04 38.36 13.02
N ARG A 393 1.94 39.19 12.49
CA ARG A 393 1.76 40.64 12.43
C ARG A 393 2.44 41.26 11.22
N LYS A 394 1.79 42.25 10.63
CA LYS A 394 2.31 43.04 9.54
C LYS A 394 2.72 44.46 10.03
N PHE A 395 3.97 44.82 9.82
CA PHE A 395 4.53 46.12 10.17
C PHE A 395 4.89 46.88 8.88
N GLY A 396 3.93 47.63 8.33
CA GLY A 396 4.11 48.27 7.04
C GLY A 396 4.38 47.27 5.91
N LYS A 397 5.61 47.26 5.40
CA LYS A 397 6.05 46.34 4.36
C LYS A 397 6.60 45.00 4.90
N HIS A 398 6.73 44.86 6.20
CA HIS A 398 7.30 43.68 6.86
C HIS A 398 6.18 42.79 7.36
N ASP A 399 6.15 41.54 6.92
CA ASP A 399 5.22 40.51 7.36
C ASP A 399 6.02 39.47 8.16
N VAL A 400 5.64 39.29 9.43
CA VAL A 400 6.36 38.40 10.36
C VAL A 400 5.39 37.38 10.93
N THR A 401 5.70 36.08 10.80
CA THR A 401 5.01 35.05 11.55
C THR A 401 5.98 34.23 12.37
N GLY A 402 5.54 33.77 13.52
CA GLY A 402 6.28 32.86 14.39
C GLY A 402 5.34 31.79 14.93
N MET A 403 5.86 30.59 15.11
CA MET A 403 5.14 29.48 15.72
C MET A 403 6.11 28.71 16.61
N MET A 404 5.64 28.31 17.78
CA MET A 404 6.28 27.31 18.62
C MET A 404 5.26 26.26 18.98
N LEU A 405 5.57 25.00 18.68
CA LEU A 405 4.69 23.86 18.86
C LEU A 405 5.38 22.84 19.78
N TYR A 406 4.67 22.31 20.75
CA TYR A 406 4.99 21.07 21.45
C TYR A 406 3.96 20.00 21.11
N MET A 407 4.43 18.78 20.81
CA MET A 407 3.55 17.65 20.52
C MET A 407 3.99 16.38 21.25
N GLN A 408 3.02 15.54 21.56
CA GLN A 408 3.22 14.21 22.10
C GLN A 408 2.22 13.23 21.51
N ASN A 409 2.69 12.04 21.14
CA ASN A 409 1.88 10.92 20.62
C ASN A 409 2.15 9.67 21.44
N ASP A 410 1.09 8.97 21.87
CA ASP A 410 1.13 7.64 22.49
C ASP A 410 0.22 6.71 21.67
N TYR A 411 0.83 5.76 20.96
CA TYR A 411 0.15 4.76 20.15
C TYR A 411 0.32 3.39 20.78
N ARG A 412 -0.78 2.64 20.94
CA ARG A 412 -0.80 1.31 21.52
C ARG A 412 -1.60 0.36 20.68
N ASN A 413 -0.97 -0.72 20.26
CA ASN A 413 -1.59 -1.81 19.53
C ASN A 413 -1.65 -3.04 20.44
N LYS A 414 -2.85 -3.36 20.96
CA LYS A 414 -3.16 -4.57 21.73
C LYS A 414 -2.18 -4.83 22.89
N ALA A 415 -1.36 -5.88 22.77
CA ALA A 415 -0.38 -6.29 23.78
C ALA A 415 1.03 -5.76 23.53
N GLU A 416 1.24 -4.96 22.48
CA GLU A 416 2.55 -4.41 22.16
C GLU A 416 2.90 -3.24 23.10
N LEU A 417 4.19 -3.02 23.28
CA LEU A 417 4.68 -1.85 23.99
C LEU A 417 4.28 -0.58 23.24
N ALA A 418 3.79 0.42 23.99
CA ALA A 418 3.39 1.69 23.42
C ALA A 418 4.51 2.32 22.56
N GLU A 419 4.14 2.95 21.46
CA GLU A 419 5.03 3.78 20.65
C GLU A 419 4.84 5.24 21.00
N ARG A 420 5.91 5.91 21.43
CA ARG A 420 5.84 7.28 21.91
C ARG A 420 6.79 8.18 21.18
N TYR A 421 6.25 9.30 20.77
CA TYR A 421 6.98 10.42 20.16
C TYR A 421 6.68 11.69 20.92
N GLN A 422 7.66 12.57 21.01
CA GLN A 422 7.48 13.93 21.46
C GLN A 422 8.40 14.86 20.70
N GLY A 423 8.00 16.11 20.56
CA GLY A 423 8.80 17.08 19.83
C GLY A 423 8.46 18.51 20.16
N ILE A 424 9.45 19.37 19.97
CA ILE A 424 9.30 20.80 19.95
C ILE A 424 9.70 21.28 18.56
N VAL A 425 8.86 22.12 17.95
CA VAL A 425 9.12 22.70 16.63
C VAL A 425 8.97 24.21 16.71
N GLY A 426 9.94 24.93 16.17
CA GLY A 426 9.89 26.36 15.97
C GLY A 426 9.83 26.69 14.48
N ARG A 427 9.03 27.66 14.09
CA ARG A 427 8.94 28.20 12.73
C ARG A 427 8.91 29.72 12.78
N VAL A 428 9.68 30.36 11.92
CA VAL A 428 9.63 31.80 11.70
C VAL A 428 9.56 32.07 10.20
N THR A 429 8.61 32.90 9.78
CA THR A 429 8.56 33.41 8.41
C THR A 429 8.70 34.92 8.39
N TYR A 430 9.34 35.44 7.36
CA TYR A 430 9.49 36.86 7.13
C TYR A 430 9.26 37.19 5.66
N GLY A 431 8.39 38.15 5.41
CA GLY A 431 8.12 38.68 4.08
C GLY A 431 8.43 40.19 4.05
N TYR A 432 9.10 40.63 2.99
CA TYR A 432 9.31 42.07 2.74
C TYR A 432 8.63 42.48 1.45
N ASP A 433 7.64 43.37 1.58
CA ASP A 433 6.87 43.97 0.49
C ASP A 433 6.27 42.95 -0.48
N ASP A 434 5.98 41.74 0.01
CA ASP A 434 5.54 40.56 -0.77
C ASP A 434 6.49 40.21 -1.94
N ARG A 435 7.76 40.66 -1.88
CA ARG A 435 8.83 40.39 -2.86
C ARG A 435 9.82 39.34 -2.40
N TYR A 436 10.35 39.55 -1.20
CA TYR A 436 11.38 38.65 -0.62
C TYR A 436 10.73 37.88 0.53
N LEU A 437 10.83 36.58 0.45
CA LEU A 437 10.24 35.64 1.42
C LEU A 437 11.34 34.82 2.04
N PHE A 438 11.31 34.67 3.34
CA PHE A 438 12.25 33.85 4.11
C PHE A 438 11.48 33.00 5.11
N GLU A 439 11.91 31.75 5.27
CA GLU A 439 11.36 30.85 6.28
C GLU A 439 12.49 30.04 6.92
N PHE A 440 12.45 29.93 8.24
CA PHE A 440 13.32 29.08 9.03
C PHE A 440 12.48 28.19 9.93
N ASN A 441 12.77 26.88 9.94
CA ASN A 441 12.17 25.92 10.84
C ASN A 441 13.27 25.14 11.57
N ALA A 442 12.96 24.75 12.81
CA ALA A 442 13.82 23.90 13.61
C ALA A 442 12.97 22.92 14.42
N GLY A 443 13.17 21.62 14.20
CA GLY A 443 12.55 20.56 14.95
C GLY A 443 13.52 19.88 15.90
N TYR A 444 13.13 19.67 17.15
CA TYR A 444 13.83 18.87 18.15
C TYR A 444 12.93 17.74 18.61
N ASN A 445 13.11 16.56 18.02
CA ASN A 445 12.17 15.44 18.11
C ASN A 445 12.81 14.24 18.78
N GLY A 446 12.06 13.54 19.62
CA GLY A 446 12.49 12.39 20.38
C GLY A 446 11.70 11.12 20.05
N SER A 447 12.42 10.00 19.92
CA SER A 447 11.88 8.65 19.76
C SER A 447 12.44 7.71 20.83
N GLU A 448 11.61 6.86 21.37
CA GLU A 448 12.05 5.83 22.32
C GLU A 448 12.73 4.63 21.66
N ASN A 449 12.74 4.57 20.31
CA ASN A 449 13.48 3.55 19.56
C ASN A 449 15.00 3.64 19.76
N PHE A 450 15.49 4.74 20.34
CA PHE A 450 16.89 4.98 20.64
C PHE A 450 17.17 5.02 22.16
N MET A 451 18.36 4.60 22.56
CA MET A 451 18.76 4.62 23.96
C MET A 451 18.82 6.04 24.55
N LYS A 452 18.72 6.15 25.85
CA LYS A 452 18.86 7.43 26.57
C LYS A 452 20.15 8.14 26.17
N GLY A 453 20.05 9.43 25.81
CA GLY A 453 21.16 10.25 25.29
C GLY A 453 21.21 10.33 23.78
N LYS A 454 20.54 9.43 23.03
CA LYS A 454 20.44 9.44 21.55
C LYS A 454 19.00 9.62 21.05
N ARG A 455 18.02 9.72 21.97
CA ARG A 455 16.58 9.80 21.65
C ARG A 455 16.22 11.01 20.82
N PHE A 456 16.87 12.15 21.06
CA PHE A 456 16.53 13.41 20.44
C PHE A 456 17.43 13.75 19.25
N GLY A 457 16.82 14.12 18.15
CA GLY A 457 17.46 14.63 16.95
C GLY A 457 17.07 16.08 16.66
N PHE A 458 18.03 16.88 16.17
CA PHE A 458 17.79 18.26 15.73
C PHE A 458 17.76 18.32 14.21
N PHE A 459 16.69 18.92 13.65
CA PHE A 459 16.40 18.94 12.22
C PHE A 459 16.04 20.36 11.76
N PRO A 460 17.00 21.15 11.32
CA PRO A 460 16.76 22.50 10.81
C PRO A 460 16.40 22.51 9.33
N SER A 461 15.65 23.53 8.90
CA SER A 461 15.41 23.83 7.50
C SER A 461 15.27 25.31 7.23
N VAL A 462 15.62 25.74 6.02
CA VAL A 462 15.54 27.13 5.56
C VAL A 462 14.99 27.15 4.14
N SER A 463 14.14 28.15 3.85
CA SER A 463 13.73 28.43 2.48
C SER A 463 13.73 29.93 2.20
N VAL A 464 13.94 30.26 0.95
CA VAL A 464 13.91 31.63 0.42
C VAL A 464 13.04 31.66 -0.83
N GLY A 465 12.34 32.76 -1.02
CA GLY A 465 11.51 33.01 -2.19
C GLY A 465 11.66 34.44 -2.68
N TRP A 466 11.72 34.59 -3.99
CA TRP A 466 11.73 35.90 -4.66
C TRP A 466 10.61 35.97 -5.66
N ARG A 467 9.63 36.86 -5.37
CA ARG A 467 8.53 37.13 -6.29
C ARG A 467 8.94 38.23 -7.24
N ILE A 468 9.51 37.82 -8.37
CA ILE A 468 10.13 38.71 -9.37
C ILE A 468 9.09 39.65 -9.98
N THR A 469 7.88 39.21 -10.19
CA THR A 469 6.81 40.05 -10.73
C THR A 469 6.40 41.24 -9.88
N ASN A 470 6.76 41.23 -8.58
CA ASN A 470 6.48 42.34 -7.67
C ASN A 470 7.59 43.43 -7.70
N GLU A 471 8.66 43.22 -8.47
CA GLU A 471 9.71 44.20 -8.64
C GLU A 471 9.31 45.34 -9.56
N GLU A 472 9.84 46.54 -9.30
CA GLU A 472 9.56 47.75 -10.06
C GLU A 472 9.85 47.60 -11.57
N PHE A 473 10.94 46.88 -11.92
CA PHE A 473 11.33 46.65 -13.31
C PHE A 473 10.40 45.65 -14.06
N MET A 474 9.54 44.95 -13.33
CA MET A 474 8.57 44.01 -13.92
C MET A 474 7.18 44.60 -14.10
N LYS A 475 6.93 45.85 -13.69
CA LYS A 475 5.60 46.45 -13.82
C LYS A 475 5.06 46.46 -15.25
N GLY A 476 5.93 46.60 -16.26
CA GLY A 476 5.55 46.61 -17.67
C GLY A 476 5.23 45.22 -18.25
N THR A 477 5.44 44.14 -17.51
CA THR A 477 5.19 42.77 -17.99
C THR A 477 3.91 42.15 -17.41
N GLN A 478 3.24 42.81 -16.48
CA GLN A 478 2.10 42.26 -15.73
C GLN A 478 0.90 41.85 -16.61
N ASP A 479 0.75 42.43 -17.79
CA ASP A 479 -0.31 42.07 -18.74
C ASP A 479 -0.18 40.64 -19.28
N TRP A 480 1.06 40.15 -19.42
CA TRP A 480 1.30 38.82 -19.95
C TRP A 480 1.99 37.88 -18.93
N LEU A 481 2.79 38.39 -17.99
CA LEU A 481 3.47 37.68 -16.94
C LEU A 481 3.03 38.19 -15.57
N ASN A 482 1.95 37.63 -15.04
CA ASN A 482 1.32 38.10 -13.82
C ASN A 482 1.83 37.42 -12.54
N ASN A 483 2.54 36.32 -12.67
CA ASN A 483 3.26 35.66 -11.58
C ASN A 483 4.58 35.09 -12.08
N LEU A 484 5.67 35.44 -11.42
CA LEU A 484 6.97 34.79 -11.56
C LEU A 484 7.64 34.78 -10.20
N LYS A 485 7.82 33.57 -9.63
CA LYS A 485 8.44 33.39 -8.33
C LYS A 485 9.50 32.31 -8.41
N LEU A 486 10.69 32.63 -7.95
CA LEU A 486 11.77 31.68 -7.73
C LEU A 486 11.82 31.31 -6.25
N ARG A 487 12.01 30.04 -5.94
CA ARG A 487 12.15 29.54 -4.56
C ARG A 487 13.27 28.53 -4.46
N ALA A 488 13.96 28.53 -3.32
CA ALA A 488 14.96 27.54 -2.98
C ALA A 488 14.80 27.12 -1.53
N SER A 489 15.01 25.84 -1.26
CA SER A 489 14.98 25.32 0.10
C SER A 489 16.06 24.29 0.35
N TYR A 490 16.50 24.26 1.60
CA TYR A 490 17.37 23.22 2.16
C TYR A 490 16.84 22.82 3.53
N GLY A 491 16.88 21.53 3.84
CA GLY A 491 16.52 21.08 5.17
C GLY A 491 16.98 19.66 5.46
N GLN A 492 17.02 19.38 6.76
CA GLN A 492 17.27 18.05 7.29
C GLN A 492 16.00 17.47 7.88
N VAL A 493 15.77 16.19 7.63
CA VAL A 493 14.69 15.41 8.25
C VAL A 493 15.24 14.08 8.73
N GLY A 494 14.68 13.54 9.81
CA GLY A 494 15.08 12.27 10.39
C GLY A 494 14.05 11.17 10.14
N ASN A 495 14.48 9.91 10.26
CA ASN A 495 13.62 8.74 10.30
C ASN A 495 14.11 7.77 11.37
N ASP A 496 13.19 7.16 12.14
CA ASP A 496 13.50 6.19 13.19
C ASP A 496 12.89 4.82 12.93
N ILE A 497 12.26 4.64 11.76
CA ILE A 497 11.56 3.42 11.38
C ILE A 497 12.53 2.46 10.71
N TYR A 498 12.57 1.23 11.22
CA TYR A 498 13.27 0.12 10.59
C TYR A 498 12.34 -1.10 10.52
N LYS A 499 12.22 -1.73 9.34
CA LYS A 499 11.34 -2.88 9.10
C LYS A 499 12.14 -4.05 8.51
N ILE A 500 11.82 -5.26 8.94
CA ILE A 500 12.29 -6.52 8.32
C ILE A 500 11.06 -7.34 7.97
N GLY A 501 10.93 -7.75 6.71
CA GLY A 501 9.77 -8.53 6.25
C GLY A 501 8.44 -7.81 6.53
N GLY A 502 8.41 -6.47 6.48
CA GLY A 502 7.24 -5.65 6.81
C GLY A 502 7.04 -5.37 8.30
N ALA A 503 7.65 -6.14 9.20
CA ALA A 503 7.52 -5.96 10.65
C ALA A 503 8.48 -4.91 11.19
N LYS A 504 7.95 -3.95 11.96
CA LYS A 504 8.74 -2.88 12.59
C LYS A 504 9.66 -3.45 13.66
N GLN A 505 10.94 -3.13 13.59
CA GLN A 505 11.93 -3.49 14.60
C GLN A 505 12.16 -2.32 15.54
N ARG A 506 12.01 -2.58 16.85
CA ARG A 506 12.14 -1.58 17.90
C ARG A 506 13.22 -1.97 18.89
N PHE A 507 13.72 -1.00 19.65
CA PHE A 507 14.69 -1.21 20.74
C PHE A 507 15.91 -2.01 20.33
N LEU A 508 16.50 -1.64 19.18
CA LEU A 508 17.73 -2.30 18.64
C LEU A 508 18.93 -2.20 19.59
N TYR A 509 18.84 -1.34 20.60
CA TYR A 509 19.85 -1.19 21.67
C TYR A 509 19.63 -2.17 22.84
N GLU A 510 18.60 -3.01 22.78
CA GLU A 510 18.36 -4.04 23.81
C GLU A 510 18.80 -5.41 23.30
N GLN A 511 19.35 -6.21 24.20
CA GLN A 511 19.70 -7.60 23.98
C GLN A 511 18.39 -8.42 23.90
N LYS A 512 18.28 -9.27 22.89
CA LYS A 512 17.10 -10.12 22.75
C LYS A 512 17.42 -11.58 23.05
N TRP A 513 16.51 -12.19 23.78
CA TRP A 513 16.55 -13.60 24.15
C TRP A 513 15.31 -14.30 23.62
N ASN A 514 15.50 -15.44 23.01
CA ASN A 514 14.41 -16.29 22.57
C ASN A 514 14.39 -17.58 23.35
N GLN A 515 13.21 -18.14 23.52
CA GLN A 515 13.04 -19.47 24.07
C GLN A 515 13.24 -20.48 22.95
N ILE A 516 14.11 -21.46 23.18
CA ILE A 516 14.22 -22.66 22.36
C ILE A 516 13.13 -23.61 22.80
N GLY A 517 12.37 -24.17 21.88
CA GLY A 517 11.41 -25.21 22.18
C GLY A 517 12.09 -26.48 22.66
N ASN A 518 11.56 -27.63 22.36
CA ASN A 518 12.08 -28.95 22.80
C ASN A 518 13.39 -29.36 22.06
N ASP A 519 14.44 -28.52 22.10
CA ASP A 519 15.68 -28.73 21.37
C ASP A 519 16.79 -29.44 22.17
N TYR A 520 16.65 -29.43 23.50
CA TYR A 520 17.58 -30.17 24.36
C TYR A 520 16.92 -31.42 24.91
N ARG A 521 17.57 -32.56 24.70
CA ARG A 521 17.10 -33.83 25.25
C ARG A 521 17.97 -34.24 26.44
N TYR A 522 17.36 -34.38 27.62
CA TYR A 522 18.00 -34.90 28.83
C TYR A 522 17.40 -36.31 29.08
N GLY A 523 18.13 -37.35 28.70
CA GLY A 523 17.59 -38.70 28.67
C GLY A 523 16.44 -38.80 27.66
N GLU A 524 15.24 -39.13 28.13
CA GLU A 524 14.02 -39.18 27.31
C GLU A 524 13.16 -37.93 27.39
N THR A 525 13.54 -36.93 28.20
CA THR A 525 12.76 -35.73 28.43
C THR A 525 13.32 -34.58 27.59
N TRP A 526 12.45 -33.94 26.82
CA TRP A 526 12.76 -32.71 26.12
C TRP A 526 12.75 -31.53 27.09
N GLN A 527 13.74 -30.67 27.00
CA GLN A 527 13.88 -29.47 27.80
C GLN A 527 13.87 -28.24 26.90
N SER A 528 13.16 -27.22 27.32
CA SER A 528 13.24 -25.90 26.71
C SER A 528 14.41 -25.09 27.30
N GLY A 529 15.08 -24.34 26.46
CA GLY A 529 16.19 -23.47 26.85
C GLY A 529 15.93 -22.01 26.48
N ILE A 530 16.84 -21.17 26.88
CA ILE A 530 16.87 -19.76 26.47
C ILE A 530 18.22 -19.50 25.81
N TYR A 531 18.20 -18.84 24.67
CA TYR A 531 19.42 -18.43 23.98
C TYR A 531 19.37 -16.96 23.60
N GLU A 532 20.53 -16.32 23.49
CA GLU A 532 20.67 -14.98 22.99
C GLU A 532 20.42 -14.96 21.48
N SER A 533 19.34 -14.30 21.07
CA SER A 533 18.92 -14.26 19.67
C SER A 533 19.48 -13.06 18.91
N GLN A 534 19.80 -11.96 19.61
CA GLN A 534 20.32 -10.74 18.99
C GLN A 534 21.21 -9.97 19.97
N TYR A 535 22.42 -9.61 19.51
CA TYR A 535 23.27 -8.64 20.20
C TYR A 535 22.73 -7.22 20.07
N PRO A 536 22.79 -6.42 21.15
CA PRO A 536 22.33 -5.02 21.11
C PRO A 536 23.29 -4.14 20.30
N ASN A 537 22.73 -3.08 19.70
CA ASN A 537 23.53 -2.02 19.10
C ASN A 537 23.30 -0.70 19.83
N TYR A 538 24.20 -0.34 20.73
CA TYR A 538 24.17 0.94 21.48
C TYR A 538 24.49 2.15 20.59
N GLY A 539 24.98 1.92 19.35
CA GLY A 539 25.31 2.93 18.36
C GLY A 539 24.13 3.51 17.60
N VAL A 540 22.98 2.83 17.61
CA VAL A 540 21.81 3.18 16.80
C VAL A 540 21.35 4.62 17.02
N THR A 541 21.11 5.32 15.91
CA THR A 541 20.67 6.71 15.88
C THR A 541 19.75 6.95 14.67
N TRP A 542 19.31 8.19 14.51
CA TRP A 542 18.45 8.65 13.44
C TRP A 542 19.06 8.46 12.05
N GLU A 543 18.32 7.92 11.11
CA GLU A 543 18.53 8.12 9.68
C GLU A 543 18.34 9.62 9.37
N ARG A 544 19.21 10.22 8.54
CA ARG A 544 19.20 11.64 8.20
C ARG A 544 19.13 11.84 6.70
N ALA A 545 18.10 12.57 6.26
CA ALA A 545 17.96 13.01 4.87
C ALA A 545 18.27 14.51 4.74
N HIS A 546 19.15 14.86 3.82
CA HIS A 546 19.45 16.21 3.39
C HIS A 546 18.71 16.46 2.09
N LYS A 547 17.77 17.40 2.09
CA LYS A 547 16.90 17.71 0.96
C LYS A 547 17.17 19.11 0.43
N TYR A 548 17.31 19.21 -0.88
CA TYR A 548 17.49 20.46 -1.61
C TYR A 548 16.37 20.57 -2.64
N ASN A 549 15.75 21.72 -2.78
CA ASN A 549 14.76 22.00 -3.80
C ASN A 549 14.97 23.38 -4.40
N LEU A 550 14.82 23.46 -5.74
CA LEU A 550 14.77 24.70 -6.51
C LEU A 550 13.48 24.71 -7.30
N GLY A 551 12.62 25.72 -7.09
CA GLY A 551 11.32 25.80 -7.71
C GLY A 551 11.12 27.10 -8.45
N LEU A 552 10.43 27.03 -9.60
CA LEU A 552 9.96 28.15 -10.40
C LEU A 552 8.44 28.07 -10.53
N GLU A 553 7.75 29.13 -10.12
CA GLU A 553 6.31 29.26 -10.30
C GLU A 553 6.05 30.39 -11.31
N PHE A 554 5.18 30.16 -12.28
CA PHE A 554 4.80 31.18 -13.24
C PHE A 554 3.31 31.21 -13.54
N GLY A 555 2.82 32.40 -13.91
CA GLY A 555 1.45 32.61 -14.38
C GLY A 555 1.48 33.60 -15.54
N LEU A 556 0.85 33.22 -16.64
CA LEU A 556 0.82 33.97 -17.89
C LEU A 556 -0.62 34.34 -18.26
N TRP A 557 -0.78 35.53 -18.86
CA TRP A 557 -2.06 36.01 -19.43
C TRP A 557 -3.22 35.89 -18.44
N ASN A 558 -3.01 36.42 -17.22
CA ASN A 558 -4.00 36.44 -16.13
C ASN A 558 -4.54 35.04 -15.74
N GLY A 559 -3.64 34.05 -15.77
CA GLY A 559 -3.96 32.67 -15.36
C GLY A 559 -4.44 31.78 -16.49
N LEU A 560 -4.39 32.24 -17.76
CA LEU A 560 -4.66 31.39 -18.91
C LEU A 560 -3.72 30.18 -18.94
N LEU A 561 -2.44 30.42 -18.63
CA LEU A 561 -1.44 29.35 -18.43
C LEU A 561 -0.69 29.61 -17.15
N SER A 562 -0.64 28.62 -16.28
CA SER A 562 0.17 28.63 -15.07
C SER A 562 0.94 27.33 -14.92
N GLY A 563 2.04 27.35 -14.20
CA GLY A 563 2.81 26.13 -13.96
C GLY A 563 3.84 26.27 -12.87
N ASN A 564 4.31 25.12 -12.44
CA ASN A 564 5.39 24.94 -11.49
C ASN A 564 6.44 24.00 -12.09
N LEU A 565 7.70 24.34 -11.88
CA LEU A 565 8.84 23.48 -12.17
C LEU A 565 9.64 23.34 -10.89
N ASP A 566 9.87 22.12 -10.45
CA ASP A 566 10.68 21.78 -9.29
C ASP A 566 11.84 20.87 -9.67
N LEU A 567 13.04 21.23 -9.22
CA LEU A 567 14.23 20.39 -9.26
C LEU A 567 14.58 19.99 -7.82
N PHE A 568 14.71 18.70 -7.56
CA PHE A 568 15.00 18.21 -6.23
C PHE A 568 16.20 17.27 -6.21
N TYR A 569 16.91 17.31 -5.08
CA TYR A 569 17.99 16.39 -4.75
C TYR A 569 17.92 16.04 -3.27
N GLU A 570 17.98 14.75 -2.96
CA GLU A 570 17.98 14.22 -1.60
C GLU A 570 19.15 13.27 -1.42
N LYS A 571 19.88 13.42 -0.31
CA LYS A 571 20.91 12.47 0.12
C LYS A 571 20.56 11.98 1.52
N ARG A 572 20.41 10.67 1.66
CA ARG A 572 20.19 10.01 2.96
C ARG A 572 21.46 9.35 3.44
N ASN A 573 21.73 9.52 4.72
CA ASN A 573 22.82 8.90 5.42
C ASN A 573 22.29 8.18 6.66
N ASP A 574 23.11 7.29 7.22
CA ASP A 574 22.82 6.59 8.47
C ASP A 574 21.52 5.74 8.38
N ILE A 575 21.21 5.21 7.19
CA ILE A 575 20.06 4.32 7.00
C ILE A 575 20.33 3.03 7.78
N LEU A 576 19.33 2.61 8.56
CA LEU A 576 19.39 1.36 9.30
C LEU A 576 19.33 0.16 8.35
N THR A 577 20.30 -0.74 8.46
CA THR A 577 20.42 -1.96 7.68
C THR A 577 20.98 -3.10 8.51
N GLN A 578 20.71 -4.34 8.09
CA GLN A 578 21.34 -5.51 8.69
C GLN A 578 22.81 -5.60 8.32
N TYR A 579 23.59 -6.23 9.18
CA TYR A 579 24.95 -6.65 8.85
C TYR A 579 24.89 -7.87 7.93
N LEU A 580 25.20 -7.71 6.66
CA LEU A 580 25.28 -8.80 5.68
C LEU A 580 26.67 -9.43 5.63
N THR A 581 27.71 -8.68 6.03
CA THR A 581 29.13 -9.12 6.03
C THR A 581 29.55 -9.88 7.28
N ARG A 582 28.61 -10.14 8.20
CA ARG A 582 28.90 -10.83 9.43
C ARG A 582 29.30 -12.30 9.18
N PRO A 583 30.42 -12.77 9.77
CA PRO A 583 30.77 -14.18 9.71
C PRO A 583 29.72 -15.07 10.41
N GLN A 584 29.30 -16.15 9.77
CA GLN A 584 28.25 -17.06 10.30
C GLN A 584 28.64 -17.73 11.62
N TRP A 585 29.94 -17.95 11.85
CA TRP A 585 30.45 -18.58 13.08
C TRP A 585 30.20 -17.75 14.35
N VAL A 586 29.82 -16.49 14.26
CA VAL A 586 29.41 -15.66 15.43
C VAL A 586 28.17 -16.26 16.11
N GLY A 587 27.32 -16.97 15.38
CA GLY A 587 26.18 -17.72 15.92
C GLY A 587 24.97 -16.90 16.38
N VAL A 588 25.16 -15.62 16.75
CA VAL A 588 24.08 -14.71 17.24
C VAL A 588 23.84 -13.59 16.23
N ALA A 589 22.59 -13.23 15.98
CA ALA A 589 22.27 -12.11 15.09
C ALA A 589 22.73 -10.77 15.69
N MET A 590 23.21 -9.86 14.89
CA MET A 590 23.51 -8.48 15.30
C MET A 590 22.30 -7.60 15.01
N ALA A 591 21.98 -6.68 15.93
CA ALA A 591 20.98 -5.65 15.65
C ALA A 591 21.43 -4.77 14.47
N ALA A 592 20.47 -4.25 13.72
CA ALA A 592 20.76 -3.35 12.62
C ALA A 592 21.62 -2.14 13.04
N ALA A 593 22.36 -1.60 12.08
CA ALA A 593 23.22 -0.45 12.27
C ALA A 593 23.01 0.61 11.20
N ASN A 594 23.43 1.83 11.47
CA ASN A 594 23.33 2.99 10.58
C ASN A 594 24.45 2.96 9.50
N LEU A 595 24.38 2.01 8.57
CA LEU A 595 25.43 1.77 7.56
C LEU A 595 25.02 2.21 6.15
N GLY A 596 23.73 2.37 5.89
CA GLY A 596 23.22 2.62 4.54
C GLY A 596 23.28 4.08 4.12
N LYS A 597 23.47 4.31 2.82
CA LYS A 597 23.36 5.63 2.19
C LYS A 597 22.66 5.52 0.84
N THR A 598 21.83 6.50 0.52
CA THR A 598 21.14 6.61 -0.77
C THR A 598 21.18 8.05 -1.27
N LYS A 599 20.97 8.23 -2.55
CA LYS A 599 20.57 9.51 -3.16
C LYS A 599 19.29 9.35 -3.95
N ASN A 600 18.54 10.42 -4.07
CA ASN A 600 17.34 10.50 -4.91
C ASN A 600 17.29 11.89 -5.54
N SER A 601 17.08 11.96 -6.85
CA SER A 601 17.04 13.21 -7.59
C SER A 601 16.04 13.16 -8.73
N GLY A 602 15.52 14.33 -9.11
CA GLY A 602 14.56 14.39 -10.16
C GLY A 602 14.00 15.78 -10.39
N TYR A 603 12.94 15.81 -11.18
CA TYR A 603 12.22 17.04 -11.50
C TYR A 603 10.71 16.78 -11.64
N GLU A 604 9.93 17.80 -11.34
CA GLU A 604 8.48 17.78 -11.41
C GLU A 604 8.01 18.98 -12.23
N ILE A 605 7.08 18.74 -13.13
CA ILE A 605 6.47 19.76 -13.99
C ILE A 605 4.96 19.70 -13.78
N GLU A 606 4.34 20.81 -13.46
CA GLU A 606 2.90 20.97 -13.40
C GLU A 606 2.51 22.13 -14.30
N LEU A 607 1.63 21.89 -15.27
CA LEU A 607 1.10 22.90 -16.17
C LEU A 607 -0.42 22.88 -16.09
N LYS A 608 -1.02 24.06 -16.01
CA LYS A 608 -2.47 24.23 -16.00
C LYS A 608 -2.84 25.32 -16.98
N HIS A 609 -3.67 24.96 -17.96
CA HIS A 609 -4.34 25.87 -18.85
C HIS A 609 -5.81 25.96 -18.47
N ALA A 610 -6.33 27.17 -18.23
CA ALA A 610 -7.72 27.39 -17.87
C ALA A 610 -8.25 28.57 -18.69
N ASN A 611 -9.36 28.37 -19.39
CA ASN A 611 -9.95 29.41 -20.22
C ASN A 611 -11.48 29.33 -20.20
N HIS A 612 -12.13 30.41 -20.65
CA HIS A 612 -13.57 30.48 -20.86
C HIS A 612 -13.87 30.93 -22.30
N ILE A 613 -14.90 30.38 -22.87
CA ILE A 613 -15.40 30.74 -24.20
C ILE A 613 -16.83 31.23 -24.05
N GLY A 614 -17.02 32.53 -24.34
CA GLY A 614 -18.31 33.16 -24.09
C GLY A 614 -18.63 33.24 -22.59
N LYS A 615 -19.92 33.15 -22.21
CA LYS A 615 -20.37 33.28 -20.80
C LYS A 615 -20.59 31.94 -20.11
N ASP A 616 -20.77 30.88 -20.89
CA ASP A 616 -21.33 29.62 -20.37
C ASP A 616 -20.37 28.45 -20.44
N PHE A 617 -19.25 28.56 -21.19
CA PHE A 617 -18.31 27.45 -21.36
C PHE A 617 -16.95 27.74 -20.74
N ASN A 618 -16.55 26.93 -19.76
CA ASN A 618 -15.22 26.96 -19.15
C ASN A 618 -14.55 25.62 -19.35
N TYR A 619 -13.24 25.63 -19.62
CA TYR A 619 -12.46 24.40 -19.71
C TYR A 619 -11.11 24.54 -19.03
N THR A 620 -10.60 23.42 -18.58
CA THR A 620 -9.28 23.29 -17.95
C THR A 620 -8.53 22.10 -18.52
N VAL A 621 -7.23 22.28 -18.74
CA VAL A 621 -6.30 21.21 -19.11
C VAL A 621 -5.16 21.25 -18.12
N GLY A 622 -4.93 20.17 -17.41
CA GLY A 622 -3.84 20.01 -16.46
C GLY A 622 -2.89 18.91 -16.91
N LEU A 623 -1.60 19.16 -16.90
CA LEU A 623 -0.54 18.19 -17.14
C LEU A 623 0.37 18.16 -15.94
N THR A 624 0.59 16.98 -15.38
CA THR A 624 1.62 16.74 -14.37
C THR A 624 2.59 15.70 -14.88
N TYR A 625 3.88 15.93 -14.67
CA TYR A 625 4.95 14.99 -14.97
C TYR A 625 5.94 15.00 -13.82
N SER A 626 6.35 13.83 -13.39
CA SER A 626 7.37 13.64 -12.36
C SER A 626 8.38 12.61 -12.80
N HIS A 627 9.65 12.95 -12.69
CA HIS A 627 10.78 12.04 -12.83
C HIS A 627 11.53 11.97 -11.52
N ALA A 628 11.73 10.76 -10.97
CA ALA A 628 12.46 10.54 -9.73
C ALA A 628 13.33 9.29 -9.87
N LYS A 629 14.64 9.45 -9.67
CA LYS A 629 15.61 8.35 -9.73
C LYS A 629 16.38 8.25 -8.43
N ASN A 630 16.30 7.10 -7.79
CA ASN A 630 17.07 6.77 -6.61
C ASN A 630 18.27 5.88 -6.94
N GLU A 631 19.26 5.86 -6.06
CA GLU A 631 20.46 5.03 -6.19
C GLU A 631 21.01 4.70 -4.79
N ILE A 632 21.41 3.47 -4.58
CA ILE A 632 22.12 3.03 -3.38
C ILE A 632 23.57 3.47 -3.49
N LEU A 633 24.02 4.31 -2.54
CA LEU A 633 25.41 4.79 -2.49
C LEU A 633 26.28 3.94 -1.58
N MET A 634 25.67 3.30 -0.59
CA MET A 634 26.39 2.44 0.35
C MET A 634 25.39 1.47 1.00
N MET A 635 25.79 0.23 1.06
CA MET A 635 25.10 -0.85 1.77
C MET A 635 26.15 -1.79 2.36
N ASP A 636 25.84 -2.47 3.47
CA ASP A 636 26.73 -3.52 3.98
C ASP A 636 26.62 -4.76 3.10
N GLU A 637 27.48 -4.86 2.10
CA GLU A 637 27.54 -5.99 1.16
C GLU A 637 28.85 -6.76 1.32
N PRO A 638 28.80 -8.09 1.14
CA PRO A 638 30.04 -8.86 1.03
C PRO A 638 30.91 -8.32 -0.13
N ASP A 639 32.21 -8.37 0.02
CA ASP A 639 33.14 -8.02 -1.07
C ASP A 639 32.99 -9.04 -2.20
N LEU A 640 32.04 -8.78 -3.07
CA LEU A 640 31.80 -9.57 -4.27
C LEU A 640 32.91 -9.24 -5.27
N LYS A 641 33.64 -10.23 -5.71
CA LYS A 641 34.72 -10.07 -6.72
C LYS A 641 34.21 -9.56 -8.08
N THR A 642 32.89 -9.44 -8.24
CA THR A 642 32.22 -9.11 -9.48
C THR A 642 31.35 -7.88 -9.30
N ASP A 643 31.67 -6.79 -10.01
CA ASP A 643 30.96 -5.50 -9.89
C ASP A 643 29.50 -5.58 -10.37
N TYR A 644 29.16 -6.49 -11.30
CA TYR A 644 27.79 -6.60 -11.82
C TYR A 644 26.78 -7.15 -10.80
N ARG A 645 27.22 -7.65 -9.64
CA ARG A 645 26.37 -8.14 -8.54
C ARG A 645 26.20 -7.14 -7.41
N LYS A 646 26.95 -6.04 -7.39
CA LYS A 646 26.89 -5.04 -6.32
C LYS A 646 25.59 -4.25 -6.41
N ARG A 647 24.88 -4.11 -5.30
CA ARG A 647 23.69 -3.27 -5.21
C ARG A 647 24.01 -1.79 -5.18
N GLU A 648 25.22 -1.42 -4.75
CA GLU A 648 25.71 -0.05 -4.84
C GLU A 648 25.74 0.41 -6.31
N GLY A 649 25.23 1.61 -6.56
CA GLY A 649 25.07 2.18 -7.91
C GLY A 649 23.75 1.84 -8.60
N HIS A 650 22.93 0.97 -8.00
CA HIS A 650 21.65 0.56 -8.56
C HIS A 650 20.44 1.16 -7.81
N PRO A 651 19.27 1.28 -8.45
CA PRO A 651 18.03 1.67 -7.79
C PRO A 651 17.62 0.70 -6.68
N ILE A 652 16.95 1.25 -5.66
CA ILE A 652 16.33 0.43 -4.61
C ILE A 652 15.29 -0.50 -5.22
N ASN A 653 15.31 -1.77 -4.84
CA ASN A 653 14.39 -2.81 -5.30
C ASN A 653 14.39 -3.04 -6.83
N GLN A 654 15.47 -2.75 -7.52
CA GLN A 654 15.64 -3.24 -8.89
C GLN A 654 15.65 -4.77 -8.86
N TYR A 655 14.98 -5.40 -9.83
CA TYR A 655 14.98 -6.86 -9.95
C TYR A 655 16.40 -7.39 -10.14
N PHE A 656 16.65 -8.54 -9.51
CA PHE A 656 17.94 -9.22 -9.53
C PHE A 656 17.72 -10.68 -9.92
N GLY A 657 18.49 -11.18 -10.89
CA GLY A 657 18.33 -12.52 -11.41
C GLY A 657 19.19 -12.77 -12.64
N LEU A 658 18.93 -13.87 -13.33
CA LEU A 658 19.66 -14.29 -14.52
C LEU A 658 19.20 -13.54 -15.77
N VAL A 659 20.13 -13.17 -16.62
CA VAL A 659 19.82 -12.57 -17.94
C VAL A 659 19.48 -13.69 -18.92
N CYS A 660 18.26 -13.69 -19.43
CA CYS A 660 17.81 -14.62 -20.45
C CYS A 660 18.11 -14.08 -21.85
N ASP A 661 18.88 -14.85 -22.65
CA ASP A 661 19.23 -14.50 -24.04
C ASP A 661 18.29 -15.19 -25.07
N GLY A 662 17.20 -15.80 -24.63
CA GLY A 662 16.21 -16.47 -25.46
C GLY A 662 16.06 -17.94 -25.13
N PHE A 663 15.69 -18.75 -26.13
CA PHE A 663 15.55 -20.19 -25.98
C PHE A 663 16.77 -20.92 -26.55
N ILE A 664 17.10 -22.07 -25.96
CA ILE A 664 18.13 -22.97 -26.47
C ILE A 664 17.64 -23.60 -27.78
N THR A 665 18.45 -23.49 -28.81
CA THR A 665 18.18 -24.06 -30.14
C THR A 665 19.06 -25.28 -30.42
N GLN A 666 18.71 -26.09 -31.46
CA GLN A 666 19.56 -27.19 -31.92
C GLN A 666 20.98 -26.68 -32.30
N ALA A 667 21.07 -25.48 -32.89
CA ALA A 667 22.37 -24.91 -33.26
C ALA A 667 23.24 -24.55 -32.03
N ASP A 668 22.63 -24.20 -30.92
CA ASP A 668 23.35 -23.94 -29.66
C ASP A 668 23.95 -25.24 -29.11
N ILE A 669 23.20 -26.35 -29.17
CA ILE A 669 23.67 -27.68 -28.74
C ILE A 669 24.78 -28.19 -29.66
N ASP A 670 24.57 -28.17 -30.99
CA ASP A 670 25.55 -28.62 -31.99
C ASP A 670 26.83 -27.78 -31.95
N GLY A 671 26.72 -26.50 -31.55
CA GLY A 671 27.85 -25.59 -31.36
C GLY A 671 28.75 -25.93 -30.17
N GLY A 672 28.28 -26.73 -29.22
CA GLY A 672 29.04 -27.20 -28.05
C GLY A 672 29.55 -26.08 -27.09
N LYS A 673 28.93 -24.92 -27.12
CA LYS A 673 29.36 -23.75 -26.36
C LYS A 673 28.37 -23.34 -25.27
N LEU A 674 27.33 -24.13 -25.03
CA LEU A 674 26.39 -23.87 -23.96
C LEU A 674 27.08 -24.05 -22.60
N PRO A 675 26.95 -23.07 -21.68
CA PRO A 675 27.37 -23.23 -20.29
C PRO A 675 26.59 -24.39 -19.64
N VAL A 676 27.21 -25.06 -18.70
CA VAL A 676 26.55 -26.13 -17.93
C VAL A 676 25.63 -25.51 -16.88
N SER A 677 24.33 -25.79 -16.97
CA SER A 677 23.38 -25.30 -15.95
C SER A 677 23.55 -26.05 -14.64
N LYS A 678 23.59 -25.30 -13.52
CA LYS A 678 23.48 -25.79 -12.15
C LYS A 678 22.09 -25.63 -11.57
N LEU A 679 21.16 -25.06 -12.35
CA LEU A 679 19.78 -24.80 -11.96
C LEU A 679 18.83 -25.97 -12.28
N GLY A 680 19.24 -26.87 -13.19
CA GLY A 680 18.51 -28.06 -13.59
C GLY A 680 19.45 -29.09 -14.18
N GLU A 681 19.09 -30.40 -14.09
CA GLU A 681 19.94 -31.50 -14.53
C GLU A 681 19.87 -31.75 -16.03
N ASN A 682 18.73 -31.51 -16.67
CA ASN A 682 18.48 -31.83 -18.08
C ASN A 682 18.04 -30.57 -18.83
N VAL A 683 19.01 -29.82 -19.31
CA VAL A 683 18.76 -28.64 -20.12
C VAL A 683 18.81 -28.99 -21.60
N GLY A 684 17.74 -28.69 -22.34
CA GLY A 684 17.56 -29.10 -23.71
C GLY A 684 17.02 -28.00 -24.64
N ILE A 685 16.62 -28.39 -25.85
CA ILE A 685 16.00 -27.50 -26.84
C ILE A 685 14.69 -26.96 -26.28
N GLY A 686 14.50 -25.63 -26.38
CA GLY A 686 13.29 -24.95 -25.91
C GLY A 686 13.38 -24.40 -24.49
N ASP A 687 14.40 -24.82 -23.72
CA ASP A 687 14.67 -24.23 -22.40
C ASP A 687 15.24 -22.82 -22.49
N LEU A 688 15.17 -22.07 -21.38
CA LEU A 688 15.71 -20.72 -21.31
C LEU A 688 17.24 -20.73 -21.35
N LYS A 689 17.81 -19.96 -22.26
CA LYS A 689 19.25 -19.76 -22.40
C LYS A 689 19.68 -18.57 -21.55
N TYR A 690 20.38 -18.88 -20.48
CA TYR A 690 20.92 -17.85 -19.58
C TYR A 690 22.35 -17.47 -19.96
N ARG A 691 22.72 -16.24 -19.66
CA ARG A 691 24.04 -15.67 -19.93
C ARG A 691 25.00 -16.03 -18.81
N ASP A 692 26.14 -16.60 -19.18
CA ASP A 692 27.29 -16.77 -18.30
C ASP A 692 27.98 -15.38 -18.13
N MET A 693 27.76 -14.74 -16.97
CA MET A 693 28.21 -13.41 -16.70
C MET A 693 29.69 -13.37 -16.28
N ASN A 694 30.18 -14.43 -15.67
CA ASN A 694 31.54 -14.51 -15.17
C ASN A 694 32.52 -15.24 -16.10
N GLY A 695 32.00 -15.94 -17.14
CA GLY A 695 32.78 -16.65 -18.14
C GLY A 695 33.39 -17.96 -17.64
N ASP A 696 32.85 -18.56 -16.58
CA ASP A 696 33.38 -19.82 -15.99
C ASP A 696 32.80 -21.07 -16.64
N GLY A 697 31.88 -20.94 -17.60
CA GLY A 697 31.24 -22.05 -18.32
C GLY A 697 30.11 -22.74 -17.54
N LEU A 698 29.65 -22.15 -16.42
CA LEU A 698 28.54 -22.60 -15.62
C LEU A 698 27.43 -21.54 -15.59
N ILE A 699 26.19 -21.96 -15.37
CA ILE A 699 25.08 -21.06 -15.03
C ILE A 699 24.67 -21.39 -13.60
N ASP A 700 24.90 -20.45 -12.69
CA ASP A 700 24.52 -20.58 -11.28
C ASP A 700 24.19 -19.19 -10.67
N GLU A 701 24.02 -19.14 -9.36
CA GLU A 701 23.75 -17.88 -8.63
C GLU A 701 24.80 -16.78 -8.84
N ARG A 702 26.03 -17.14 -9.28
CA ARG A 702 27.11 -16.17 -9.55
C ARG A 702 26.88 -15.35 -10.81
N ASP A 703 25.98 -15.83 -11.72
CA ASP A 703 25.63 -15.16 -12.97
C ASP A 703 24.42 -14.20 -12.81
N GLU A 704 23.85 -14.15 -11.60
CA GLU A 704 22.78 -13.19 -11.32
C GLU A 704 23.31 -11.77 -11.35
N THR A 705 22.51 -10.88 -11.96
CA THR A 705 22.78 -9.45 -12.06
C THR A 705 21.48 -8.66 -11.99
N PHE A 706 21.57 -7.33 -12.08
CA PHE A 706 20.39 -6.48 -12.13
C PHE A 706 19.71 -6.56 -13.48
N ILE A 707 18.42 -6.85 -13.44
CA ILE A 707 17.55 -6.98 -14.63
C ILE A 707 16.36 -6.03 -14.50
N GLY A 708 15.82 -5.58 -15.64
CA GLY A 708 14.61 -4.75 -15.67
C GLY A 708 14.75 -3.43 -14.89
N TYR A 709 13.68 -3.06 -14.18
CA TYR A 709 13.52 -1.79 -13.50
C TYR A 709 13.19 -2.01 -12.01
N SER A 710 13.18 -0.93 -11.23
CA SER A 710 12.68 -0.92 -9.85
C SER A 710 11.17 -1.17 -9.82
N ASP A 711 10.66 -1.60 -8.68
CA ASP A 711 9.23 -1.80 -8.39
C ASP A 711 8.41 -0.49 -8.41
N ILE A 712 9.07 0.67 -8.40
CA ILE A 712 8.43 1.98 -8.48
C ILE A 712 8.84 2.66 -9.79
N PRO A 713 7.89 3.12 -10.61
CA PRO A 713 8.19 3.84 -11.84
C PRO A 713 9.02 5.11 -11.58
N GLU A 714 10.08 5.30 -12.37
CA GLU A 714 10.87 6.55 -12.34
C GLU A 714 10.11 7.72 -12.95
N ASN A 715 9.22 7.45 -13.90
CA ASN A 715 8.43 8.45 -14.61
C ASN A 715 6.94 8.24 -14.34
N THR A 716 6.26 9.29 -13.92
CA THR A 716 4.80 9.30 -13.78
C THR A 716 4.24 10.55 -14.44
N TYR A 717 3.11 10.40 -15.13
CA TYR A 717 2.44 11.55 -15.73
C TYR A 717 0.93 11.41 -15.65
N ALA A 718 0.24 12.53 -15.56
CA ALA A 718 -1.20 12.59 -15.59
C ALA A 718 -1.67 13.77 -16.45
N LEU A 719 -2.72 13.52 -17.24
CA LEU A 719 -3.44 14.52 -18.04
C LEU A 719 -4.86 14.64 -17.49
N SER A 720 -5.23 15.83 -17.04
CA SER A 720 -6.57 16.13 -16.54
C SER A 720 -7.28 17.07 -17.51
N LEU A 721 -8.49 16.71 -17.92
CA LEU A 721 -9.35 17.51 -18.77
C LEU A 721 -10.64 17.80 -18.01
N GLY A 722 -11.05 19.07 -17.94
CA GLY A 722 -12.30 19.49 -17.34
C GLY A 722 -13.04 20.46 -18.27
N ALA A 723 -14.34 20.32 -18.35
CA ALA A 723 -15.20 21.24 -19.10
C ALA A 723 -16.53 21.45 -18.39
N ASN A 724 -16.98 22.70 -18.31
CA ASN A 724 -18.28 23.06 -17.77
C ASN A 724 -19.05 23.89 -18.81
N TYR A 725 -20.26 23.48 -19.09
CA TYR A 725 -21.19 24.21 -19.95
C TYR A 725 -22.51 24.39 -19.22
N LYS A 726 -22.81 25.63 -18.80
CA LYS A 726 -23.98 25.94 -17.96
C LYS A 726 -23.99 25.06 -16.72
N ASN A 727 -24.99 24.15 -16.62
CA ASN A 727 -25.17 23.24 -15.48
C ASN A 727 -24.52 21.85 -15.69
N TRP A 728 -23.86 21.64 -16.83
CA TRP A 728 -23.20 20.39 -17.14
C TRP A 728 -21.72 20.47 -16.87
N GLY A 729 -21.16 19.50 -16.16
CA GLY A 729 -19.74 19.36 -15.91
C GLY A 729 -19.23 18.02 -16.42
N PHE A 730 -18.06 18.03 -17.05
CA PHE A 730 -17.35 16.86 -17.50
C PHE A 730 -15.91 16.92 -17.00
N SER A 731 -15.40 15.81 -16.49
CA SER A 731 -14.00 15.69 -16.11
C SER A 731 -13.48 14.29 -16.43
N VAL A 732 -12.24 14.22 -16.90
CA VAL A 732 -11.52 12.97 -17.14
C VAL A 732 -10.06 13.16 -16.76
N MET A 733 -9.46 12.12 -16.18
CA MET A 733 -8.04 12.07 -15.85
C MET A 733 -7.44 10.77 -16.39
N PHE A 734 -6.31 10.92 -17.09
CA PHE A 734 -5.46 9.81 -17.51
C PHE A 734 -4.18 9.86 -16.70
N GLN A 735 -3.77 8.74 -16.15
CA GLN A 735 -2.54 8.59 -15.37
C GLN A 735 -1.78 7.36 -15.84
N VAL A 736 -0.45 7.50 -15.92
CA VAL A 736 0.48 6.41 -16.25
C VAL A 736 1.67 6.45 -15.32
#